data_e2b67df33b0ccca3496c02c1d24d505a
#
_entry.id   e2b67df33b0ccca3496c02c1d24d505a
#
_cell.length_a   1.000
_cell.length_b   1.000
_cell.length_c   1.000
_cell.angle_alpha   90.00
_cell.angle_beta   90.00
_cell.angle_gamma   90.00
#
_symmetry.space_group_name_H-M   'P 1'
#
loop_
_entity.id
_entity.type
_entity.pdbx_description
1 polymer ?
#
loop_
_entity_poly.entity_id
_entity_poly.type
_entity_poly.pdbx_seq_one_letter_code
_entity_poly.pdbx_strand_id
1 'polypeptide(L)'
;MNCFFRDQQEALYKATKPYQYVGGEFLSYNKDFDKAKVRFAFVFPDKYEIGISNLGVRIIYDRVNAQEGMMADRAYAPEPDFKPEFLYGVESKRALKDFDGVGFSLQYELSYPTVLKMLEMSGITVRNDERREDEPIVLAGGPCCYNPLPMCEFIDVFCIGDGEEMMVDVCASLERTKGLPRRERIEDLCRIKGCWSSTPLAPCGDSNPPQPSLSWEGAYRTVEKRLAPLTLESASTSYPIPFSSSVHDRAIVEIRRGCGRMCRFCQPGHVTLPIRERSAEDIIKITKELINNTGYDEYSLLSLSSNDYSNIKEVIKELAVDFNKKKISVSLPSQRIDGFNLELANLVQSVRKSGMTLAPEAGSQRLRNVIKKNISEEQIINAALTLYENGWSKIKFYFISGLPTETLEDMDEMAELLNKIKYRAKLIKREKELKHGFEITCTLSIFVPKPFTPFQWCPQMDLDKVTEHIHYLKEKTKHIKGLKINYHEKFVSQIEAALTRGDASLCKYIEALYKKGCYLDAWGEYFDKNVWAETAKECGFTLEDYARKSFDLDEVLPWDFINTGLKKEWLQNEYKEAMKQGCEFNLQPTCENKCVQCGVCPSLKTHKVMAKPYKASEEAQKIVSIEEHRDPTRANVDPNIPVYRYRLKITKKGLLRYFSHLDWQSTFHKVLARSGLNMVFSLGFNPTMKVSMGVALPLFAQSEGELVDIEIYDNLTEKEVMDIINPKLPDGAKIVDVKRVERYTTAVDIAAQWAEYCITPYCKSNENYDFEEFKKDVERVLTSPEILISKKNKKGVEKTSCIL
;
A
#
# COMPACT_ATOMS: atom_id res chain seq x y z
N MET A 1 -22.38 -25.57 4.11
CA MET A 1 -21.29 -24.72 4.65
C MET A 1 -20.02 -25.51 4.45
N ASN A 2 -18.97 -24.93 3.86
CA ASN A 2 -17.67 -25.61 3.71
C ASN A 2 -17.16 -25.97 5.10
N CYS A 3 -16.63 -27.18 5.31
CA CYS A 3 -16.13 -27.63 6.62
C CYS A 3 -15.19 -26.61 7.25
N PHE A 4 -14.33 -26.00 6.46
CA PHE A 4 -13.41 -24.95 6.89
C PHE A 4 -14.09 -23.82 7.68
N PHE A 5 -15.18 -23.24 7.17
CA PHE A 5 -15.86 -22.14 7.87
C PHE A 5 -16.56 -22.57 9.16
N ARG A 6 -16.95 -23.83 9.25
CA ARG A 6 -17.50 -24.40 10.49
C ARG A 6 -16.38 -24.50 11.55
N ASP A 7 -15.22 -24.98 11.16
CA ASP A 7 -14.09 -25.21 12.07
C ASP A 7 -13.44 -23.87 12.53
N GLN A 8 -13.42 -22.85 11.66
CA GLN A 8 -12.92 -21.51 11.97
C GLN A 8 -14.01 -20.54 12.50
N GLN A 9 -15.24 -20.99 12.66
CA GLN A 9 -16.38 -20.12 12.98
C GLN A 9 -16.19 -19.35 14.28
N GLU A 10 -15.66 -19.99 15.33
CA GLU A 10 -15.42 -19.33 16.62
C GLU A 10 -14.37 -18.21 16.50
N ALA A 11 -13.30 -18.43 15.77
CA ALA A 11 -12.28 -17.42 15.50
C ALA A 11 -12.85 -16.24 14.69
N LEU A 12 -13.67 -16.52 13.66
CA LEU A 12 -14.33 -15.50 12.87
C LEU A 12 -15.32 -14.64 13.68
N TYR A 13 -16.05 -15.23 14.62
CA TYR A 13 -16.96 -14.48 15.50
C TYR A 13 -16.24 -13.58 16.51
N LYS A 14 -15.00 -13.89 16.85
CA LYS A 14 -14.15 -13.04 17.71
C LYS A 14 -13.46 -11.91 16.94
N ALA A 15 -13.29 -12.07 15.65
CA ALA A 15 -12.62 -11.09 14.80
C ALA A 15 -13.46 -9.81 14.66
N THR A 16 -12.83 -8.67 14.85
CA THR A 16 -13.44 -7.34 14.64
C THR A 16 -13.82 -7.11 13.18
N LYS A 17 -13.01 -7.66 12.25
CA LYS A 17 -13.19 -7.53 10.81
C LYS A 17 -13.11 -8.89 10.11
N PRO A 18 -14.10 -9.77 10.31
CA PRO A 18 -14.03 -11.15 9.82
C PRO A 18 -13.95 -11.28 8.28
N TYR A 19 -14.42 -10.27 7.52
CA TYR A 19 -14.35 -10.27 6.07
C TYR A 19 -12.91 -10.40 5.52
N GLN A 20 -11.90 -10.00 6.28
CA GLN A 20 -10.49 -10.07 5.89
C GLN A 20 -9.97 -11.50 5.74
N TYR A 21 -10.67 -12.46 6.34
CA TYR A 21 -10.24 -13.85 6.46
C TYR A 21 -11.07 -14.82 5.61
N VAL A 22 -12.11 -14.31 4.94
CA VAL A 22 -13.05 -15.20 4.23
C VAL A 22 -12.85 -15.27 2.72
N GLY A 23 -12.05 -14.39 2.11
CA GLY A 23 -11.83 -14.33 0.66
C GLY A 23 -13.11 -14.07 -0.13
N GLY A 24 -13.10 -14.44 -1.40
CA GLY A 24 -14.24 -14.26 -2.30
C GLY A 24 -14.37 -12.84 -2.86
N GLU A 25 -13.30 -12.04 -2.78
CA GLU A 25 -13.25 -10.69 -3.32
C GLU A 25 -13.52 -10.69 -4.84
N PHE A 26 -14.09 -9.58 -5.34
CA PHE A 26 -14.23 -9.41 -6.78
C PHE A 26 -12.89 -9.58 -7.49
N LEU A 27 -12.90 -10.24 -8.64
CA LEU A 27 -11.74 -10.50 -9.47
C LEU A 27 -10.65 -11.36 -8.81
N SER A 28 -10.92 -12.01 -7.66
CA SER A 28 -10.04 -13.07 -7.18
C SER A 28 -10.14 -14.31 -8.08
N TYR A 29 -9.02 -15.01 -8.22
CA TYR A 29 -9.01 -16.26 -8.97
C TYR A 29 -9.51 -17.40 -8.09
N ASN A 30 -10.49 -18.17 -8.61
CA ASN A 30 -11.00 -19.37 -7.94
C ASN A 30 -10.55 -20.61 -8.72
N LYS A 31 -9.27 -21.00 -8.52
CA LYS A 31 -8.68 -22.19 -9.15
C LYS A 31 -8.79 -23.40 -8.22
N ASP A 32 -8.95 -24.56 -8.82
CA ASP A 32 -8.98 -25.84 -8.10
C ASP A 32 -7.57 -26.19 -7.63
N PHE A 33 -7.36 -26.19 -6.30
CA PHE A 33 -6.07 -26.43 -5.65
C PHE A 33 -5.52 -27.81 -6.03
N ASP A 34 -6.36 -28.83 -6.10
CA ASP A 34 -5.93 -30.20 -6.30
C ASP A 34 -5.58 -30.50 -7.78
N LYS A 35 -6.07 -29.67 -8.71
CA LYS A 35 -5.73 -29.76 -10.15
C LYS A 35 -4.55 -28.89 -10.56
N ALA A 36 -4.15 -27.95 -9.73
CA ALA A 36 -3.00 -27.10 -10.05
C ALA A 36 -1.71 -27.91 -10.07
N LYS A 37 -0.86 -27.73 -11.10
CA LYS A 37 0.44 -28.34 -11.23
C LYS A 37 1.43 -27.78 -10.21
N VAL A 38 1.37 -26.46 -10.01
CA VAL A 38 2.13 -25.74 -8.99
C VAL A 38 1.22 -24.77 -8.22
N ARG A 39 1.43 -24.70 -6.91
CA ARG A 39 0.67 -23.92 -5.95
C ARG A 39 1.61 -22.97 -5.24
N PHE A 40 1.34 -21.69 -5.32
CA PHE A 40 2.16 -20.65 -4.70
C PHE A 40 1.33 -19.75 -3.80
N ALA A 41 1.80 -19.46 -2.58
CA ALA A 41 1.16 -18.51 -1.69
C ALA A 41 1.97 -17.21 -1.61
N PHE A 42 1.37 -16.07 -1.99
CA PHE A 42 1.92 -14.75 -1.73
C PHE A 42 1.51 -14.30 -0.33
N VAL A 43 2.49 -14.13 0.54
CA VAL A 43 2.29 -13.80 1.95
C VAL A 43 2.76 -12.37 2.21
N PHE A 44 1.88 -11.56 2.79
CA PHE A 44 2.22 -10.22 3.19
C PHE A 44 2.30 -10.17 4.73
N PRO A 45 3.50 -9.88 5.31
CA PRO A 45 3.70 -9.94 6.76
C PRO A 45 3.21 -8.65 7.45
N ASP A 46 1.98 -8.25 7.15
CA ASP A 46 1.27 -7.13 7.75
C ASP A 46 -0.24 -7.37 7.61
N LYS A 47 -1.04 -6.48 8.20
CA LYS A 47 -2.50 -6.55 8.17
C LYS A 47 -3.06 -6.56 6.76
N TYR A 48 -4.24 -7.17 6.60
CA TYR A 48 -4.94 -7.30 5.33
C TYR A 48 -5.03 -5.99 4.55
N GLU A 49 -5.39 -4.86 5.19
CA GLU A 49 -5.59 -3.58 4.52
C GLU A 49 -4.32 -3.05 3.83
N ILE A 50 -3.16 -3.35 4.41
CA ILE A 50 -1.86 -2.98 3.82
C ILE A 50 -1.53 -3.94 2.67
N GLY A 51 -1.62 -5.25 2.93
CA GLY A 51 -1.25 -6.27 1.96
C GLY A 51 -2.11 -6.25 0.71
N ILE A 52 -3.44 -6.16 0.84
CA ILE A 52 -4.36 -6.06 -0.30
C ILE A 52 -4.17 -4.77 -1.11
N SER A 53 -3.60 -3.71 -0.49
CA SER A 53 -3.32 -2.44 -1.16
C SER A 53 -1.99 -2.45 -1.92
N ASN A 54 -1.12 -3.44 -1.72
CA ASN A 54 0.21 -3.48 -2.33
C ASN A 54 0.12 -3.83 -3.83
N LEU A 55 0.48 -2.88 -4.69
CA LEU A 55 0.40 -3.04 -6.14
C LEU A 55 1.32 -4.16 -6.65
N GLY A 56 2.54 -4.30 -6.09
CA GLY A 56 3.49 -5.34 -6.49
C GLY A 56 2.90 -6.74 -6.33
N VAL A 57 2.32 -7.04 -5.15
CA VAL A 57 1.67 -8.32 -4.88
C VAL A 57 0.47 -8.54 -5.81
N ARG A 58 -0.36 -7.51 -6.07
CA ARG A 58 -1.48 -7.61 -7.01
C ARG A 58 -1.03 -8.00 -8.41
N ILE A 59 0.03 -7.37 -8.92
CA ILE A 59 0.57 -7.66 -10.27
C ILE A 59 1.10 -9.09 -10.34
N ILE A 60 1.95 -9.51 -9.41
CA ILE A 60 2.55 -10.86 -9.45
C ILE A 60 1.51 -11.97 -9.22
N TYR A 61 0.51 -11.73 -8.36
CA TYR A 61 -0.63 -12.64 -8.17
C TYR A 61 -1.41 -12.85 -9.48
N ASP A 62 -1.72 -11.76 -10.18
CA ASP A 62 -2.43 -11.82 -11.47
C ASP A 62 -1.57 -12.52 -12.53
N ARG A 63 -0.29 -12.15 -12.64
CA ARG A 63 0.65 -12.74 -13.62
C ARG A 63 0.80 -14.25 -13.47
N VAL A 64 0.94 -14.76 -12.25
CA VAL A 64 1.04 -16.20 -11.98
C VAL A 64 -0.30 -16.89 -12.27
N ASN A 65 -1.41 -16.31 -11.82
CA ASN A 65 -2.73 -16.90 -12.06
C ASN A 65 -3.17 -16.87 -13.52
N ALA A 66 -2.62 -15.98 -14.34
CA ALA A 66 -2.87 -15.96 -15.78
C ALA A 66 -2.21 -17.15 -16.50
N GLN A 67 -1.28 -17.88 -15.89
CA GLN A 67 -0.63 -19.04 -16.48
C GLN A 67 -1.46 -20.30 -16.29
N GLU A 68 -1.47 -21.16 -17.32
CA GLU A 68 -2.12 -22.48 -17.25
C GLU A 68 -1.37 -23.41 -16.27
N GLY A 69 -2.11 -24.13 -15.45
CA GLY A 69 -1.53 -25.04 -14.44
C GLY A 69 -0.94 -24.38 -13.22
N MET A 70 -0.73 -23.06 -13.21
CA MET A 70 -0.23 -22.32 -12.04
C MET A 70 -1.39 -21.78 -11.22
N MET A 71 -1.26 -21.89 -9.91
CA MET A 71 -2.20 -21.31 -8.94
C MET A 71 -1.43 -20.44 -7.95
N ALA A 72 -1.87 -19.21 -7.78
CA ALA A 72 -1.41 -18.31 -6.73
C ALA A 72 -2.56 -17.98 -5.78
N ASP A 73 -2.28 -18.01 -4.49
CA ASP A 73 -3.17 -17.63 -3.40
C ASP A 73 -2.53 -16.50 -2.59
N ARG A 74 -3.26 -15.91 -1.66
CA ARG A 74 -2.80 -14.80 -0.82
C ARG A 74 -2.98 -15.14 0.65
N ALA A 75 -2.06 -14.65 1.49
CA ALA A 75 -2.20 -14.70 2.94
C ALA A 75 -1.68 -13.41 3.57
N TYR A 76 -2.24 -13.03 4.70
CA TYR A 76 -1.91 -11.82 5.44
C TYR A 76 -1.68 -12.15 6.90
N ALA A 77 -0.93 -11.31 7.63
CA ALA A 77 -0.77 -11.46 9.06
C ALA A 77 -2.12 -11.23 9.76
N PRO A 78 -2.67 -12.21 10.48
CA PRO A 78 -3.93 -12.04 11.19
C PRO A 78 -3.78 -11.04 12.34
N GLU A 79 -4.83 -10.24 12.60
CA GLU A 79 -4.86 -9.40 13.80
C GLU A 79 -4.97 -10.27 15.06
N PRO A 80 -4.51 -9.81 16.25
CA PRO A 80 -4.48 -10.62 17.46
C PRO A 80 -5.85 -11.13 17.96
N ASP A 81 -6.95 -10.53 17.49
CA ASP A 81 -8.32 -10.96 17.79
C ASP A 81 -8.80 -12.13 16.91
N PHE A 82 -8.07 -12.46 15.84
CA PHE A 82 -8.32 -13.63 15.00
C PHE A 82 -7.20 -14.66 15.15
N LYS A 83 -7.52 -15.77 15.81
CA LYS A 83 -6.58 -16.86 16.07
C LYS A 83 -7.02 -18.11 15.31
N PRO A 84 -6.61 -18.27 14.03
CA PRO A 84 -6.91 -19.46 13.26
C PRO A 84 -6.12 -20.65 13.80
N GLU A 85 -6.61 -21.86 13.55
CA GLU A 85 -5.90 -23.11 13.89
C GLU A 85 -4.56 -23.20 13.13
N PHE A 86 -4.55 -22.72 11.89
CA PHE A 86 -3.37 -22.61 11.02
C PHE A 86 -3.54 -21.44 10.05
N LEU A 87 -2.44 -20.88 9.59
CA LEU A 87 -2.46 -19.85 8.54
C LEU A 87 -2.70 -20.48 7.18
N TYR A 88 -3.56 -19.86 6.38
CA TYR A 88 -4.08 -20.42 5.13
C TYR A 88 -4.17 -19.38 4.01
N GLY A 89 -4.22 -19.88 2.77
CA GLY A 89 -4.53 -19.08 1.61
C GLY A 89 -6.00 -18.65 1.58
N VAL A 90 -6.25 -17.34 1.38
CA VAL A 90 -7.62 -16.77 1.50
C VAL A 90 -8.56 -17.22 0.37
N GLU A 91 -8.06 -17.66 -0.79
CA GLU A 91 -8.84 -18.25 -1.86
C GLU A 91 -9.14 -19.73 -1.59
N SER A 92 -8.08 -20.56 -1.49
CA SER A 92 -8.19 -22.02 -1.42
C SER A 92 -8.63 -22.56 -0.05
N LYS A 93 -8.42 -21.81 1.02
CA LYS A 93 -8.59 -22.25 2.41
C LYS A 93 -7.65 -23.41 2.81
N ARG A 94 -6.58 -23.62 2.05
CA ARG A 94 -5.56 -24.63 2.34
C ARG A 94 -4.47 -24.05 3.23
N ALA A 95 -3.92 -24.86 4.14
CA ALA A 95 -2.81 -24.45 4.99
C ALA A 95 -1.59 -24.09 4.14
N LEU A 96 -0.82 -23.07 4.54
CA LEU A 96 0.34 -22.63 3.75
C LEU A 96 1.40 -23.71 3.60
N LYS A 97 1.51 -24.64 4.54
CA LYS A 97 2.42 -25.81 4.44
C LYS A 97 2.08 -26.76 3.27
N ASP A 98 0.86 -26.70 2.72
CA ASP A 98 0.41 -27.59 1.64
C ASP A 98 0.74 -27.03 0.24
N PHE A 99 1.34 -25.83 0.17
CA PHE A 99 1.78 -25.21 -1.08
C PHE A 99 3.17 -25.70 -1.50
N ASP A 100 3.50 -25.58 -2.78
CA ASP A 100 4.82 -25.91 -3.32
C ASP A 100 5.86 -24.81 -3.01
N GLY A 101 5.38 -23.55 -2.87
CA GLY A 101 6.17 -22.39 -2.50
C GLY A 101 5.37 -21.33 -1.74
N VAL A 102 6.05 -20.65 -0.81
CA VAL A 102 5.49 -19.58 0.04
C VAL A 102 6.40 -18.35 -0.07
N GLY A 103 5.90 -17.24 -0.60
CA GLY A 103 6.69 -16.04 -0.88
C GLY A 103 6.27 -14.84 -0.04
N PHE A 104 7.17 -14.33 0.80
CA PHE A 104 6.97 -13.14 1.62
C PHE A 104 7.34 -11.86 0.89
N SER A 105 6.46 -10.85 0.97
CA SER A 105 6.73 -9.50 0.45
C SER A 105 7.32 -8.62 1.56
N LEU A 106 8.64 -8.50 1.62
CA LEU A 106 9.35 -7.75 2.66
C LEU A 106 9.44 -6.26 2.29
N GLN A 107 8.53 -5.46 2.83
CA GLN A 107 8.44 -4.02 2.55
C GLN A 107 9.08 -3.15 3.62
N TYR A 108 9.22 -3.67 4.85
CA TYR A 108 9.68 -2.93 6.01
C TYR A 108 10.35 -3.87 7.02
N GLU A 109 11.50 -3.48 7.55
CA GLU A 109 12.34 -4.34 8.39
C GLU A 109 11.69 -4.73 9.73
N LEU A 110 10.82 -3.88 10.30
CA LEU A 110 10.11 -4.21 11.54
C LEU A 110 9.12 -5.39 11.38
N SER A 111 8.83 -5.81 10.17
CA SER A 111 8.00 -6.99 9.91
C SER A 111 8.76 -8.33 10.03
N TYR A 112 10.07 -8.34 10.25
CA TYR A 112 10.86 -9.57 10.29
C TYR A 112 10.41 -10.57 11.38
N PRO A 113 10.16 -10.17 12.63
CA PRO A 113 9.60 -11.09 13.62
C PRO A 113 8.21 -11.62 13.22
N THR A 114 7.41 -10.80 12.54
CA THR A 114 6.09 -11.21 12.02
C THR A 114 6.21 -12.32 10.98
N VAL A 115 7.25 -12.30 10.12
CA VAL A 115 7.52 -13.39 9.15
C VAL A 115 7.74 -14.72 9.87
N LEU A 116 8.57 -14.73 10.92
CA LEU A 116 8.85 -15.93 11.69
C LEU A 116 7.58 -16.45 12.38
N LYS A 117 6.77 -15.56 12.95
CA LYS A 117 5.49 -15.93 13.56
C LYS A 117 4.51 -16.50 12.54
N MET A 118 4.47 -15.96 11.33
CA MET A 118 3.62 -16.49 10.27
C MET A 118 4.10 -17.85 9.76
N LEU A 119 5.41 -18.13 9.72
CA LEU A 119 5.94 -19.47 9.43
C LEU A 119 5.49 -20.48 10.49
N GLU A 120 5.63 -20.12 11.78
CA GLU A 120 5.16 -20.97 12.89
C GLU A 120 3.64 -21.24 12.77
N MET A 121 2.84 -20.20 12.58
CA MET A 121 1.37 -20.32 12.43
C MET A 121 0.96 -21.15 11.21
N SER A 122 1.85 -21.26 10.23
CA SER A 122 1.65 -22.05 9.00
C SER A 122 2.05 -23.54 9.20
N GLY A 123 2.69 -23.88 10.31
CA GLY A 123 3.29 -25.19 10.54
C GLY A 123 4.51 -25.45 9.66
N ILE A 124 5.21 -24.38 9.26
CA ILE A 124 6.45 -24.41 8.48
C ILE A 124 7.62 -24.16 9.44
N THR A 125 8.66 -24.98 9.36
CA THR A 125 9.87 -24.85 10.19
C THR A 125 10.51 -23.48 9.96
N VAL A 126 10.80 -22.73 11.03
CA VAL A 126 11.26 -21.34 10.97
C VAL A 126 12.64 -21.24 10.33
N ARG A 127 13.60 -22.02 10.79
CA ARG A 127 14.97 -22.04 10.25
C ARG A 127 15.05 -22.85 8.97
N ASN A 128 15.72 -22.30 7.95
CA ASN A 128 15.79 -22.93 6.63
C ASN A 128 16.65 -24.21 6.60
N ASP A 129 17.67 -24.29 7.45
CA ASP A 129 18.56 -25.47 7.59
C ASP A 129 17.91 -26.66 8.33
N GLU A 130 16.80 -26.40 9.05
CA GLU A 130 16.03 -27.42 9.76
C GLU A 130 14.78 -27.89 8.99
N ARG A 131 14.46 -27.27 7.84
CA ARG A 131 13.26 -27.59 7.03
C ARG A 131 13.33 -28.97 6.42
N ARG A 132 12.22 -29.68 6.52
CA ARG A 132 12.07 -31.03 5.95
C ARG A 132 11.88 -30.96 4.42
N GLU A 133 12.12 -32.10 3.78
CA GLU A 133 11.98 -32.26 2.32
C GLU A 133 10.54 -31.99 1.81
N ASP A 134 9.53 -32.29 2.63
CA ASP A 134 8.10 -32.16 2.32
C ASP A 134 7.54 -30.74 2.54
N GLU A 135 8.31 -29.84 3.18
CA GLU A 135 7.88 -28.47 3.42
C GLU A 135 8.04 -27.57 2.18
N PRO A 136 7.21 -26.51 2.02
CA PRO A 136 7.32 -25.61 0.88
C PRO A 136 8.68 -24.91 0.83
N ILE A 137 9.09 -24.48 -0.35
CA ILE A 137 10.22 -23.56 -0.48
C ILE A 137 9.74 -22.16 -0.03
N VAL A 138 10.48 -21.57 0.90
CA VAL A 138 10.17 -20.22 1.42
C VAL A 138 11.00 -19.18 0.69
N LEU A 139 10.31 -18.25 0.05
CA LEU A 139 10.91 -17.18 -0.74
C LEU A 139 10.64 -15.81 -0.10
N ALA A 140 11.45 -14.82 -0.44
CA ALA A 140 11.18 -13.43 -0.10
C ALA A 140 11.53 -12.50 -1.26
N GLY A 141 10.71 -11.47 -1.45
CA GLY A 141 10.94 -10.37 -2.39
C GLY A 141 10.59 -9.02 -1.76
N GLY A 142 10.87 -7.95 -2.47
CA GLY A 142 10.58 -6.59 -2.00
C GLY A 142 11.83 -5.78 -1.64
N PRO A 143 11.67 -4.51 -1.23
CA PRO A 143 12.78 -3.58 -1.05
C PRO A 143 13.78 -4.00 0.03
N CYS A 144 13.35 -4.70 1.08
CA CYS A 144 14.27 -5.18 2.13
C CYS A 144 15.24 -6.25 1.61
N CYS A 145 14.94 -6.93 0.50
CA CYS A 145 15.82 -7.93 -0.10
C CYS A 145 17.09 -7.33 -0.76
N TYR A 146 17.24 -6.01 -0.79
CA TYR A 146 18.51 -5.38 -1.15
C TYR A 146 19.57 -5.43 -0.02
N ASN A 147 19.21 -5.92 1.15
CA ASN A 147 20.12 -6.54 2.13
C ASN A 147 19.41 -7.76 2.74
N PRO A 148 19.58 -8.95 2.18
CA PRO A 148 18.88 -10.15 2.64
C PRO A 148 19.49 -10.78 3.89
N LEU A 149 20.72 -10.40 4.29
CA LEU A 149 21.50 -11.10 5.31
C LEU A 149 20.79 -11.20 6.67
N PRO A 150 20.09 -10.17 7.19
CA PRO A 150 19.38 -10.30 8.47
C PRO A 150 18.29 -11.40 8.50
N MET A 151 17.83 -11.85 7.31
CA MET A 151 16.80 -12.88 7.17
C MET A 151 17.30 -14.18 6.53
N CYS A 152 18.61 -14.31 6.28
CA CYS A 152 19.17 -15.38 5.45
C CYS A 152 19.08 -16.78 6.07
N GLU A 153 18.90 -16.91 7.40
CA GLU A 153 18.69 -18.19 8.07
C GLU A 153 17.23 -18.66 8.10
N PHE A 154 16.29 -17.81 7.59
CA PHE A 154 14.85 -18.09 7.62
C PHE A 154 14.22 -18.22 6.23
N ILE A 155 14.87 -17.69 5.22
CA ILE A 155 14.39 -17.67 3.83
C ILE A 155 15.28 -18.55 2.98
N ASP A 156 14.70 -19.42 2.16
CA ASP A 156 15.46 -20.31 1.27
C ASP A 156 16.00 -19.55 0.04
N VAL A 157 15.16 -18.70 -0.57
CA VAL A 157 15.52 -17.98 -1.79
C VAL A 157 15.00 -16.53 -1.75
N PHE A 158 15.87 -15.57 -2.02
CA PHE A 158 15.53 -14.16 -2.17
C PHE A 158 15.39 -13.80 -3.63
N CYS A 159 14.33 -13.04 -3.96
CA CYS A 159 14.00 -12.57 -5.29
C CYS A 159 14.32 -11.06 -5.38
N ILE A 160 15.37 -10.70 -6.14
CA ILE A 160 15.92 -9.34 -6.20
C ILE A 160 15.63 -8.71 -7.56
N GLY A 161 14.86 -7.64 -7.56
CA GLY A 161 14.45 -6.90 -8.75
C GLY A 161 12.95 -6.97 -9.04
N ASP A 162 12.59 -6.85 -10.31
CA ASP A 162 11.20 -6.83 -10.76
C ASP A 162 10.61 -8.25 -10.79
N GLY A 163 9.43 -8.42 -10.19
CA GLY A 163 8.85 -9.74 -9.91
C GLY A 163 7.94 -10.32 -10.99
N GLU A 164 7.47 -9.52 -11.96
CA GLU A 164 6.37 -9.90 -12.87
C GLU A 164 6.64 -11.18 -13.68
N GLU A 165 7.84 -11.27 -14.27
CA GLU A 165 8.27 -12.46 -15.01
C GLU A 165 9.02 -13.43 -14.12
N MET A 166 9.76 -12.91 -13.12
CA MET A 166 10.56 -13.72 -12.21
C MET A 166 9.69 -14.71 -11.45
N MET A 167 8.50 -14.31 -10.97
CA MET A 167 7.61 -15.21 -10.23
C MET A 167 6.97 -16.28 -11.12
N VAL A 168 6.75 -16.02 -12.40
CA VAL A 168 6.34 -17.04 -13.36
C VAL A 168 7.44 -18.09 -13.55
N ASP A 169 8.71 -17.64 -13.72
CA ASP A 169 9.85 -18.54 -13.82
C ASP A 169 10.10 -19.36 -12.54
N VAL A 170 9.88 -18.73 -11.36
CA VAL A 170 9.95 -19.41 -10.06
C VAL A 170 8.89 -20.51 -9.98
N CYS A 171 7.64 -20.24 -10.34
CA CYS A 171 6.58 -21.25 -10.36
C CYS A 171 6.87 -22.38 -11.36
N ALA A 172 7.40 -22.04 -12.53
CA ALA A 172 7.81 -23.06 -13.52
C ALA A 172 8.97 -23.94 -13.02
N SER A 173 9.92 -23.36 -12.26
CA SER A 173 10.99 -24.10 -11.60
C SER A 173 10.43 -25.04 -10.54
N LEU A 174 9.55 -24.56 -9.67
CA LEU A 174 8.90 -25.38 -8.64
C LEU A 174 8.08 -26.53 -9.23
N GLU A 175 7.40 -26.33 -10.36
CA GLU A 175 6.70 -27.41 -11.10
C GLU A 175 7.70 -28.45 -11.62
N ARG A 176 8.75 -28.01 -12.33
CA ARG A 176 9.77 -28.88 -12.95
C ARG A 176 10.55 -29.70 -11.94
N THR A 177 10.86 -29.11 -10.77
CA THR A 177 11.69 -29.73 -9.73
C THR A 177 10.87 -30.47 -8.66
N LYS A 178 9.58 -30.60 -8.84
CA LYS A 178 8.70 -31.27 -7.89
C LYS A 178 9.13 -32.71 -7.65
N GLY A 179 9.31 -33.08 -6.38
CA GLY A 179 9.78 -34.41 -5.97
C GLY A 179 11.31 -34.59 -5.98
N LEU A 180 12.08 -33.59 -6.42
CA LEU A 180 13.54 -33.59 -6.22
C LEU A 180 13.87 -33.19 -4.78
N PRO A 181 15.08 -33.56 -4.31
CA PRO A 181 15.59 -33.09 -3.02
C PRO A 181 15.54 -31.57 -2.89
N ARG A 182 15.22 -31.08 -1.69
CA ARG A 182 15.06 -29.64 -1.42
C ARG A 182 16.27 -28.82 -1.90
N ARG A 183 17.47 -29.31 -1.68
CA ARG A 183 18.70 -28.65 -2.12
C ARG A 183 18.73 -28.46 -3.64
N GLU A 184 18.39 -29.47 -4.42
CA GLU A 184 18.36 -29.38 -5.89
C GLU A 184 17.31 -28.39 -6.39
N ARG A 185 16.14 -28.33 -5.72
CA ARG A 185 15.08 -27.34 -5.99
C ARG A 185 15.59 -25.92 -5.75
N ILE A 186 16.31 -25.66 -4.66
CA ILE A 186 16.92 -24.35 -4.35
C ILE A 186 18.00 -24.01 -5.38
N GLU A 187 18.84 -24.99 -5.78
CA GLU A 187 19.87 -24.79 -6.81
C GLU A 187 19.27 -24.41 -8.17
N ASP A 188 18.18 -25.06 -8.57
CA ASP A 188 17.48 -24.73 -9.82
C ASP A 188 16.86 -23.33 -9.77
N LEU A 189 16.22 -22.94 -8.66
CA LEU A 189 15.72 -21.59 -8.42
C LEU A 189 16.82 -20.53 -8.51
N CYS A 190 18.01 -20.81 -7.97
CA CYS A 190 19.15 -19.88 -8.01
C CYS A 190 19.79 -19.72 -9.40
N ARG A 191 19.38 -20.50 -10.42
CA ARG A 191 19.72 -20.27 -11.83
C ARG A 191 18.87 -19.17 -12.45
N ILE A 192 17.72 -18.86 -11.86
CA ILE A 192 16.85 -17.78 -12.32
C ILE A 192 17.50 -16.43 -11.98
N LYS A 193 17.57 -15.54 -12.95
CA LYS A 193 18.14 -14.20 -12.76
C LYS A 193 17.37 -13.44 -11.67
N GLY A 194 18.07 -12.92 -10.68
CA GLY A 194 17.51 -12.24 -9.53
C GLY A 194 17.27 -13.13 -8.31
N CYS A 195 17.35 -14.46 -8.45
CA CYS A 195 17.20 -15.38 -7.32
C CYS A 195 18.54 -15.68 -6.64
N TRP A 196 18.57 -15.59 -5.31
CA TRP A 196 19.74 -15.81 -4.48
C TRP A 196 19.40 -16.60 -3.21
N SER A 197 20.33 -17.45 -2.78
CA SER A 197 20.22 -18.19 -1.51
C SER A 197 21.52 -18.10 -0.72
N SER A 198 21.42 -18.09 0.60
CA SER A 198 22.56 -18.24 1.52
C SER A 198 23.01 -19.69 1.65
N THR A 199 22.18 -20.67 1.26
CA THR A 199 22.51 -22.08 1.30
C THR A 199 23.70 -22.37 0.37
N PRO A 200 24.77 -23.04 0.84
CA PRO A 200 25.89 -23.39 -0.01
C PRO A 200 25.44 -24.32 -1.15
N LEU A 201 25.59 -23.84 -2.38
CA LEU A 201 25.24 -24.58 -3.58
C LEU A 201 26.45 -25.39 -4.06
N ALA A 202 26.20 -26.51 -4.76
CA ALA A 202 27.27 -27.27 -5.39
C ALA A 202 28.00 -26.40 -6.42
N PRO A 203 29.35 -26.55 -6.61
CA PRO A 203 30.08 -25.82 -7.62
C PRO A 203 29.50 -26.14 -9.01
N CYS A 204 28.98 -25.16 -9.73
CA CYS A 204 28.76 -25.31 -11.16
C CYS A 204 30.16 -25.41 -11.81
N GLY A 205 30.41 -26.50 -12.55
CA GLY A 205 31.70 -26.80 -13.17
C GLY A 205 32.40 -25.54 -13.75
N ASP A 206 33.70 -25.49 -13.48
CA ASP A 206 34.72 -24.56 -14.02
C ASP A 206 35.01 -23.23 -13.33
N SER A 207 34.50 -22.94 -12.16
CA SER A 207 35.15 -21.95 -11.29
C SER A 207 34.99 -22.35 -9.83
N ASN A 208 36.09 -22.59 -9.13
CA ASN A 208 36.12 -22.81 -7.69
C ASN A 208 35.46 -21.65 -6.95
N PRO A 209 34.25 -21.79 -6.41
CA PRO A 209 33.72 -20.76 -5.51
C PRO A 209 34.51 -20.88 -4.20
N PRO A 210 34.85 -19.76 -3.54
CA PRO A 210 35.43 -19.81 -2.22
C PRO A 210 34.45 -20.53 -1.28
N GLN A 211 34.98 -21.45 -0.47
CA GLN A 211 34.20 -22.08 0.60
C GLN A 211 33.67 -20.99 1.54
N PRO A 212 32.42 -21.11 2.01
CA PRO A 212 31.86 -20.14 2.95
C PRO A 212 32.65 -20.21 4.26
N SER A 213 33.60 -19.29 4.43
CA SER A 213 34.09 -18.93 5.75
C SER A 213 33.01 -18.04 6.38
N LEU A 214 32.78 -18.17 7.68
CA LEU A 214 31.80 -17.37 8.46
C LEU A 214 32.05 -15.86 8.46
N SER A 215 32.97 -15.35 7.68
CA SER A 215 33.16 -13.95 7.38
C SER A 215 32.44 -13.63 6.07
N TRP A 216 31.52 -12.69 6.11
CA TRP A 216 30.74 -12.20 4.95
C TRP A 216 31.61 -11.63 3.81
N GLU A 217 32.90 -11.39 4.05
CA GLU A 217 33.88 -10.90 3.08
C GLU A 217 34.16 -11.92 1.96
N GLY A 218 33.44 -11.79 0.85
CA GLY A 218 33.62 -12.61 -0.36
C GLY A 218 32.97 -14.00 -0.32
N ALA A 219 32.13 -14.29 0.69
CA ALA A 219 31.54 -15.60 0.92
C ALA A 219 30.31 -15.91 0.04
N TYR A 220 29.67 -14.90 -0.57
CA TYR A 220 28.41 -15.09 -1.27
C TYR A 220 28.52 -14.99 -2.78
N ARG A 221 27.77 -15.84 -3.47
CA ARG A 221 27.62 -15.77 -4.92
C ARG A 221 26.99 -14.43 -5.31
N THR A 222 27.59 -13.73 -6.27
CA THR A 222 27.01 -12.50 -6.84
C THR A 222 25.68 -12.78 -7.53
N VAL A 223 24.69 -11.95 -7.25
CA VAL A 223 23.38 -11.98 -7.90
C VAL A 223 23.13 -10.67 -8.64
N GLU A 224 22.67 -10.76 -9.89
CA GLU A 224 22.26 -9.59 -10.68
C GLU A 224 20.75 -9.39 -10.55
N LYS A 225 20.31 -8.17 -10.20
CA LYS A 225 18.88 -7.87 -10.11
C LYS A 225 18.18 -8.11 -11.45
N ARG A 226 16.93 -8.59 -11.41
CA ARG A 226 16.09 -8.73 -12.59
C ARG A 226 15.39 -7.42 -12.92
N LEU A 227 15.20 -7.15 -14.21
CA LEU A 227 14.42 -6.04 -14.75
C LEU A 227 13.28 -6.59 -15.59
N ALA A 228 12.09 -6.00 -15.48
CA ALA A 228 10.94 -6.26 -16.34
C ALA A 228 10.61 -5.03 -17.21
N PRO A 229 10.14 -5.21 -18.44
CA PRO A 229 9.65 -4.09 -19.26
C PRO A 229 8.32 -3.56 -18.72
N LEU A 230 8.04 -2.27 -18.94
CA LEU A 230 6.73 -1.68 -18.66
C LEU A 230 5.92 -1.63 -19.95
N THR A 231 5.26 -2.73 -20.29
CA THR A 231 4.37 -2.88 -21.44
C THR A 231 2.93 -3.07 -20.98
N LEU A 232 1.99 -3.11 -21.92
CA LEU A 232 0.58 -3.43 -21.64
C LEU A 232 0.47 -4.77 -20.89
N GLU A 233 1.24 -5.78 -21.33
CA GLU A 233 1.21 -7.15 -20.78
C GLU A 233 1.78 -7.22 -19.35
N SER A 234 2.66 -6.30 -18.97
CA SER A 234 3.21 -6.25 -17.60
C SER A 234 2.27 -5.57 -16.60
N ALA A 235 1.13 -5.02 -17.05
CA ALA A 235 0.13 -4.43 -16.18
C ALA A 235 -0.95 -5.45 -15.83
N SER A 236 -1.54 -5.31 -14.64
CA SER A 236 -2.75 -6.02 -14.25
C SER A 236 -3.95 -5.07 -14.30
N THR A 237 -5.00 -5.47 -14.99
CA THR A 237 -6.30 -4.78 -15.01
C THR A 237 -7.39 -5.58 -14.27
N SER A 238 -7.00 -6.71 -13.67
CA SER A 238 -7.90 -7.65 -13.00
C SER A 238 -7.24 -8.22 -11.75
N TYR A 239 -7.28 -7.50 -10.64
CA TYR A 239 -6.78 -7.96 -9.35
C TYR A 239 -7.86 -7.89 -8.27
N PRO A 240 -7.74 -8.68 -7.19
CA PRO A 240 -8.75 -8.72 -6.13
C PRO A 240 -9.05 -7.35 -5.53
N ILE A 241 -10.33 -7.03 -5.44
CA ILE A 241 -10.84 -5.76 -4.92
C ILE A 241 -11.39 -6.00 -3.53
N PRO A 242 -10.86 -5.31 -2.48
CA PRO A 242 -11.38 -5.46 -1.14
C PRO A 242 -12.84 -5.05 -1.04
N PHE A 243 -13.60 -5.76 -0.25
CA PHE A 243 -15.00 -5.45 0.04
C PHE A 243 -15.16 -4.23 0.95
N SER A 244 -14.17 -3.94 1.79
CA SER A 244 -14.12 -2.73 2.60
C SER A 244 -13.13 -1.72 2.02
N SER A 245 -13.13 -0.51 2.58
CA SER A 245 -12.10 0.48 2.27
C SER A 245 -10.72 -0.02 2.72
N SER A 246 -9.75 0.00 1.83
CA SER A 246 -8.34 -0.28 2.10
C SER A 246 -7.53 1.01 2.15
N VAL A 247 -6.24 0.92 2.50
CA VAL A 247 -5.35 2.09 2.56
C VAL A 247 -5.29 2.84 1.22
N HIS A 248 -5.34 2.07 0.12
CA HIS A 248 -5.40 2.62 -1.24
C HIS A 248 -6.65 2.10 -1.96
N ASP A 249 -7.82 2.61 -1.57
CA ASP A 249 -9.12 2.23 -2.16
C ASP A 249 -9.34 2.96 -3.50
N ARG A 250 -8.46 2.65 -4.46
CA ARG A 250 -8.40 3.28 -5.79
C ARG A 250 -7.75 2.37 -6.83
N ALA A 251 -8.02 2.64 -8.09
CA ALA A 251 -7.34 2.02 -9.20
C ALA A 251 -5.91 2.57 -9.32
N ILE A 252 -4.88 1.73 -9.24
CA ILE A 252 -3.48 2.18 -9.28
C ILE A 252 -2.87 1.73 -10.60
N VAL A 253 -2.35 2.70 -11.37
CA VAL A 253 -1.65 2.47 -12.63
C VAL A 253 -0.21 2.96 -12.52
N GLU A 254 0.76 2.05 -12.61
CA GLU A 254 2.17 2.41 -12.66
C GLU A 254 2.51 2.98 -14.04
N ILE A 255 2.85 4.26 -14.07
CA ILE A 255 3.14 4.98 -15.32
C ILE A 255 4.63 5.00 -15.66
N ARG A 256 5.47 4.87 -14.60
CA ARG A 256 6.92 4.99 -14.72
C ARG A 256 7.60 4.25 -13.57
N ARG A 257 8.64 3.48 -13.86
CA ARG A 257 9.51 2.82 -12.88
C ARG A 257 10.93 3.37 -13.02
N GLY A 258 11.59 3.60 -11.88
CA GLY A 258 12.86 4.30 -11.83
C GLY A 258 12.73 5.82 -11.74
N CYS A 259 13.66 6.44 -11.01
CA CYS A 259 13.72 7.89 -10.83
C CYS A 259 15.13 8.39 -11.17
N GLY A 260 15.22 9.29 -12.15
CA GLY A 260 16.49 9.84 -12.60
C GLY A 260 17.00 11.02 -11.77
N ARG A 261 16.28 11.42 -10.74
CA ARG A 261 16.64 12.59 -9.89
C ARG A 261 17.86 12.35 -9.02
N MET A 262 18.16 11.10 -8.67
CA MET A 262 19.38 10.69 -7.99
C MET A 262 19.58 11.37 -6.63
N CYS A 263 18.50 11.60 -5.88
CA CYS A 263 18.62 12.12 -4.51
C CYS A 263 19.44 11.15 -3.65
N ARG A 264 20.52 11.64 -3.00
CA ARG A 264 21.58 10.82 -2.38
C ARG A 264 21.13 9.93 -1.23
N PHE A 265 19.97 10.19 -0.64
CA PHE A 265 19.39 9.37 0.43
C PHE A 265 18.41 8.30 -0.06
N CYS A 266 17.95 8.39 -1.32
CA CYS A 266 16.77 7.67 -1.78
C CYS A 266 17.13 6.31 -2.39
N GLN A 267 16.95 5.21 -1.65
CA GLN A 267 17.21 3.85 -2.15
C GLN A 267 16.35 3.50 -3.38
N PRO A 268 15.01 3.68 -3.39
CA PRO A 268 14.22 3.38 -4.57
C PRO A 268 14.71 4.12 -5.83
N GLY A 269 15.13 5.38 -5.70
CA GLY A 269 15.67 6.16 -6.82
C GLY A 269 16.95 5.59 -7.43
N HIS A 270 17.67 4.72 -6.71
CA HIS A 270 18.89 4.07 -7.17
C HIS A 270 18.66 2.64 -7.64
N VAL A 271 18.01 1.83 -6.79
CA VAL A 271 17.87 0.39 -7.08
C VAL A 271 16.84 0.07 -8.16
N THR A 272 15.93 0.98 -8.51
CA THR A 272 14.93 0.77 -9.56
C THR A 272 15.36 1.28 -10.95
N LEU A 273 16.57 1.85 -11.08
CA LEU A 273 17.13 2.26 -12.36
C LEU A 273 17.31 1.06 -13.32
N PRO A 274 17.25 1.28 -14.64
CA PRO A 274 17.06 2.54 -15.35
C PRO A 274 15.61 3.01 -15.34
N ILE A 275 15.40 4.27 -15.75
CA ILE A 275 14.06 4.82 -15.97
C ILE A 275 13.38 4.05 -17.10
N ARG A 276 12.14 3.65 -16.86
CA ARG A 276 11.24 3.02 -17.85
C ARG A 276 9.87 3.67 -17.73
N GLU A 277 9.40 4.27 -18.82
CA GLU A 277 8.07 4.85 -18.93
C GLU A 277 7.17 3.93 -19.77
N ARG A 278 5.92 3.81 -19.36
CA ARG A 278 4.85 3.17 -20.13
C ARG A 278 4.34 4.14 -21.19
N SER A 279 3.89 3.64 -22.34
CA SER A 279 3.30 4.50 -23.37
C SER A 279 2.03 5.19 -22.86
N ALA A 280 1.71 6.37 -23.38
CA ALA A 280 0.49 7.08 -22.99
C ALA A 280 -0.77 6.30 -23.37
N GLU A 281 -0.76 5.65 -24.52
CA GLU A 281 -1.83 4.80 -25.02
C GLU A 281 -2.10 3.62 -24.07
N ASP A 282 -1.05 2.93 -23.62
CA ASP A 282 -1.17 1.84 -22.66
C ASP A 282 -1.74 2.32 -21.34
N ILE A 283 -1.26 3.47 -20.82
CA ILE A 283 -1.77 4.03 -19.56
C ILE A 283 -3.25 4.33 -19.66
N ILE A 284 -3.68 4.97 -20.74
CA ILE A 284 -5.10 5.31 -20.97
C ILE A 284 -5.93 4.04 -21.03
N LYS A 285 -5.49 3.04 -21.80
CA LYS A 285 -6.18 1.77 -21.93
C LYS A 285 -6.27 1.03 -20.61
N ILE A 286 -5.15 0.83 -19.90
CA ILE A 286 -5.10 0.17 -18.59
C ILE A 286 -6.02 0.88 -17.60
N THR A 287 -5.98 2.22 -17.56
CA THR A 287 -6.80 3.00 -16.61
C THR A 287 -8.29 2.81 -16.88
N LYS A 288 -8.72 2.87 -18.16
CA LYS A 288 -10.13 2.67 -18.53
C LYS A 288 -10.59 1.25 -18.21
N GLU A 289 -9.81 0.24 -18.56
CA GLU A 289 -10.12 -1.16 -18.25
C GLU A 289 -10.19 -1.40 -16.74
N LEU A 290 -9.21 -0.89 -15.99
CA LEU A 290 -9.15 -1.06 -14.54
C LEU A 290 -10.34 -0.43 -13.84
N ILE A 291 -10.73 0.79 -14.19
CA ILE A 291 -11.92 1.46 -13.66
C ILE A 291 -13.20 0.67 -13.98
N ASN A 292 -13.34 0.20 -15.20
CA ASN A 292 -14.53 -0.57 -15.61
C ASN A 292 -14.60 -1.93 -14.89
N ASN A 293 -13.46 -2.59 -14.68
CA ASN A 293 -13.40 -3.90 -14.01
C ASN A 293 -13.59 -3.77 -12.51
N THR A 294 -13.05 -2.71 -11.88
CA THR A 294 -13.01 -2.57 -10.42
C THR A 294 -14.17 -1.76 -9.84
N GLY A 295 -14.70 -0.79 -10.59
CA GLY A 295 -15.72 0.13 -10.10
C GLY A 295 -15.20 1.18 -9.11
N TYR A 296 -13.90 1.42 -9.04
CA TYR A 296 -13.34 2.52 -8.26
C TYR A 296 -13.76 3.89 -8.83
N ASP A 297 -13.96 4.84 -7.94
CA ASP A 297 -14.28 6.23 -8.27
C ASP A 297 -13.06 7.17 -8.20
N GLU A 298 -11.88 6.59 -8.01
CA GLU A 298 -10.59 7.26 -8.05
C GLU A 298 -9.56 6.38 -8.77
N TYR A 299 -8.70 7.00 -9.59
CA TYR A 299 -7.50 6.35 -10.11
C TYR A 299 -6.25 7.11 -9.70
N SER A 300 -5.14 6.39 -9.58
CA SER A 300 -3.83 6.94 -9.21
C SER A 300 -2.80 6.61 -10.27
N LEU A 301 -2.12 7.63 -10.78
CA LEU A 301 -0.98 7.48 -11.70
C LEU A 301 0.30 7.42 -10.86
N LEU A 302 0.77 6.19 -10.59
CA LEU A 302 1.84 5.91 -9.64
C LEU A 302 3.21 5.93 -10.30
N SER A 303 4.14 6.63 -9.68
CA SER A 303 5.59 6.50 -9.89
C SER A 303 6.35 7.09 -8.69
N LEU A 304 7.68 7.01 -8.69
CA LEU A 304 8.54 7.71 -7.72
C LEU A 304 8.55 9.23 -7.93
N SER A 305 8.13 9.70 -9.12
CA SER A 305 8.03 11.12 -9.46
C SER A 305 7.02 11.29 -10.59
N SER A 306 5.73 11.44 -10.26
CA SER A 306 4.65 11.35 -11.24
C SER A 306 4.64 12.53 -12.23
N ASN A 307 5.03 13.73 -11.80
CA ASN A 307 5.13 14.88 -12.69
C ASN A 307 6.39 14.91 -13.57
N ASP A 308 7.32 13.93 -13.42
CA ASP A 308 8.42 13.70 -14.34
C ASP A 308 8.06 12.76 -15.52
N TYR A 309 6.86 12.17 -15.51
CA TYR A 309 6.41 11.37 -16.64
C TYR A 309 6.16 12.25 -17.87
N SER A 310 6.69 11.84 -19.02
CA SER A 310 6.78 12.67 -20.24
C SER A 310 5.45 13.23 -20.74
N ASN A 311 4.33 12.49 -20.60
CA ASN A 311 3.02 12.86 -21.14
C ASN A 311 1.94 13.04 -20.04
N ILE A 312 2.33 13.41 -18.80
CA ILE A 312 1.40 13.39 -17.64
C ILE A 312 0.14 14.23 -17.87
N LYS A 313 0.29 15.44 -18.45
CA LYS A 313 -0.84 16.34 -18.70
C LYS A 313 -1.78 15.80 -19.77
N GLU A 314 -1.23 15.31 -20.87
CA GLU A 314 -1.99 14.81 -22.00
C GLU A 314 -2.80 13.56 -21.61
N VAL A 315 -2.21 12.66 -20.83
CA VAL A 315 -2.89 11.46 -20.32
C VAL A 315 -4.05 11.85 -19.39
N ILE A 316 -3.85 12.80 -18.47
CA ILE A 316 -4.92 13.23 -17.55
C ILE A 316 -6.04 13.93 -18.33
N LYS A 317 -5.73 14.79 -19.30
CA LYS A 317 -6.74 15.44 -20.15
C LYS A 317 -7.57 14.42 -20.92
N GLU A 318 -6.92 13.42 -21.55
CA GLU A 318 -7.61 12.38 -22.29
C GLU A 318 -8.56 11.53 -21.41
N LEU A 319 -8.10 11.14 -20.21
CA LEU A 319 -8.92 10.41 -19.25
C LEU A 319 -10.07 11.25 -18.70
N ALA A 320 -9.86 12.56 -18.52
CA ALA A 320 -10.86 13.46 -17.98
C ALA A 320 -12.09 13.65 -18.90
N VAL A 321 -11.98 13.39 -20.20
CA VAL A 321 -13.11 13.45 -21.15
C VAL A 321 -14.29 12.59 -20.66
N ASP A 322 -13.99 11.34 -20.30
CA ASP A 322 -14.99 10.38 -19.84
C ASP A 322 -15.18 10.43 -18.32
N PHE A 323 -14.09 10.55 -17.57
CA PHE A 323 -14.09 10.36 -16.12
C PHE A 323 -14.70 11.53 -15.34
N ASN A 324 -14.57 12.75 -15.84
CA ASN A 324 -15.24 13.90 -15.21
C ASN A 324 -16.78 13.77 -15.25
N LYS A 325 -17.32 13.23 -16.34
CA LYS A 325 -18.77 12.95 -16.49
C LYS A 325 -19.23 11.91 -15.45
N LYS A 326 -18.40 10.87 -15.21
CA LYS A 326 -18.64 9.80 -14.25
C LYS A 326 -18.21 10.13 -12.80
N LYS A 327 -17.74 11.36 -12.54
CA LYS A 327 -17.23 11.81 -11.23
C LYS A 327 -16.07 10.95 -10.69
N ILE A 328 -15.24 10.40 -11.57
CA ILE A 328 -14.03 9.64 -11.24
C ILE A 328 -12.88 10.63 -11.10
N SER A 329 -12.23 10.61 -9.93
CA SER A 329 -11.14 11.51 -9.58
C SER A 329 -9.77 10.93 -9.91
N VAL A 330 -8.77 11.80 -10.14
CA VAL A 330 -7.37 11.41 -10.30
C VAL A 330 -6.56 11.76 -9.06
N SER A 331 -5.57 10.91 -8.75
CA SER A 331 -4.57 11.15 -7.70
C SER A 331 -3.16 11.05 -8.28
N LEU A 332 -2.30 11.99 -7.90
CA LEU A 332 -0.86 11.98 -8.19
C LEU A 332 -0.09 11.98 -6.87
N PRO A 333 0.29 10.81 -6.33
CA PRO A 333 0.82 10.72 -4.97
C PRO A 333 2.22 11.33 -4.81
N SER A 334 3.05 11.33 -5.86
CA SER A 334 4.47 11.70 -5.79
C SER A 334 4.75 12.91 -6.69
N GLN A 335 4.36 14.10 -6.24
CA GLN A 335 4.63 15.34 -6.97
C GLN A 335 5.88 16.05 -6.43
N ARG A 336 6.74 16.49 -7.34
CA ARG A 336 7.92 17.30 -7.03
C ARG A 336 7.60 18.79 -7.11
N ILE A 337 8.28 19.56 -6.27
CA ILE A 337 8.11 21.02 -6.16
C ILE A 337 8.63 21.73 -7.42
N ASP A 338 9.78 21.32 -7.94
CA ASP A 338 10.40 21.90 -9.15
C ASP A 338 9.62 21.62 -10.45
N GLY A 339 8.80 20.58 -10.46
CA GLY A 339 7.84 20.29 -11.55
C GLY A 339 6.41 20.73 -11.23
N PHE A 340 6.20 21.53 -10.17
CA PHE A 340 4.87 22.01 -9.83
C PHE A 340 4.30 22.90 -10.95
N ASN A 341 3.09 22.55 -11.38
CA ASN A 341 2.36 23.27 -12.42
C ASN A 341 0.90 23.43 -12.00
N LEU A 342 0.43 24.67 -11.97
CA LEU A 342 -0.93 25.00 -11.54
C LEU A 342 -1.98 24.34 -12.43
N GLU A 343 -1.75 24.28 -13.75
CA GLU A 343 -2.67 23.61 -14.68
C GLU A 343 -2.82 22.12 -14.30
N LEU A 344 -1.71 21.43 -13.99
CA LEU A 344 -1.73 20.04 -13.55
C LEU A 344 -2.45 19.90 -12.20
N ALA A 345 -2.21 20.82 -11.25
CA ALA A 345 -2.87 20.81 -9.95
C ALA A 345 -4.40 20.99 -10.10
N ASN A 346 -4.84 21.88 -10.98
CA ASN A 346 -6.24 22.12 -11.28
C ASN A 346 -6.91 20.92 -11.98
N LEU A 347 -6.22 20.29 -12.95
CA LEU A 347 -6.69 19.07 -13.60
C LEU A 347 -6.90 17.93 -12.59
N VAL A 348 -5.95 17.74 -11.66
CA VAL A 348 -6.04 16.71 -10.61
C VAL A 348 -7.23 16.97 -9.68
N GLN A 349 -7.62 18.23 -9.47
CA GLN A 349 -8.73 18.57 -8.58
C GLN A 349 -10.07 18.83 -9.27
N SER A 350 -10.18 18.49 -10.54
CA SER A 350 -11.41 18.73 -11.32
C SER A 350 -12.65 18.05 -10.74
N VAL A 351 -12.51 16.92 -10.05
CA VAL A 351 -13.61 16.16 -9.44
C VAL A 351 -13.64 16.31 -7.92
N ARG A 352 -12.50 16.14 -7.24
CA ARG A 352 -12.39 16.20 -5.76
C ARG A 352 -11.21 17.06 -5.34
N LYS A 353 -11.39 17.89 -4.29
CA LYS A 353 -10.27 18.60 -3.68
C LYS A 353 -9.52 17.69 -2.70
N SER A 354 -8.25 17.39 -2.97
CA SER A 354 -7.36 16.67 -2.08
C SER A 354 -6.37 17.62 -1.40
N GLY A 355 -5.84 17.22 -0.22
CA GLY A 355 -4.74 17.94 0.41
C GLY A 355 -3.46 17.84 -0.44
N MET A 356 -2.68 18.93 -0.47
CA MET A 356 -1.39 18.96 -1.19
C MET A 356 -0.23 18.68 -0.26
N THR A 357 0.70 17.85 -0.73
CA THR A 357 1.93 17.51 -0.03
C THR A 357 3.13 17.95 -0.87
N LEU A 358 4.04 18.67 -0.24
CA LEU A 358 5.30 19.11 -0.82
C LEU A 358 6.46 18.50 0.00
N ALA A 359 7.46 17.97 -0.67
CA ALA A 359 8.61 17.29 -0.05
C ALA A 359 9.94 18.01 -0.39
N PRO A 360 10.28 19.10 0.30
CA PRO A 360 11.59 19.73 0.17
C PRO A 360 12.74 18.85 0.70
N GLU A 361 12.42 17.96 1.65
CA GLU A 361 13.29 17.03 2.41
C GLU A 361 14.24 17.74 3.36
N ALA A 362 14.78 18.92 3.04
CA ALA A 362 15.62 19.72 3.92
C ALA A 362 15.21 21.21 3.90
N GLY A 363 15.31 21.85 5.07
CA GLY A 363 14.94 23.25 5.25
C GLY A 363 15.98 24.22 4.68
N SER A 364 17.26 23.96 4.89
CA SER A 364 18.35 24.80 4.39
C SER A 364 18.71 24.51 2.94
N GLN A 365 19.19 25.55 2.23
CA GLN A 365 19.67 25.35 0.85
C GLN A 365 20.91 24.46 0.82
N ARG A 366 21.78 24.59 1.81
CA ARG A 366 22.97 23.75 1.95
C ARG A 366 22.62 22.27 2.00
N LEU A 367 21.70 21.87 2.89
CA LEU A 367 21.29 20.47 3.00
C LEU A 367 20.55 19.99 1.76
N ARG A 368 19.73 20.81 1.09
CA ARG A 368 19.14 20.43 -0.20
C ARG A 368 20.20 20.12 -1.26
N ASN A 369 21.31 20.87 -1.26
CA ASN A 369 22.45 20.58 -2.13
C ASN A 369 23.17 19.28 -1.71
N VAL A 370 23.39 19.07 -0.42
CA VAL A 370 23.98 17.83 0.13
C VAL A 370 23.21 16.60 -0.31
N ILE A 371 21.88 16.62 -0.19
CA ILE A 371 21.01 15.50 -0.58
C ILE A 371 20.68 15.46 -2.08
N LYS A 372 21.20 16.41 -2.86
CA LYS A 372 20.96 16.52 -4.33
C LYS A 372 19.45 16.62 -4.66
N LYS A 373 18.72 17.44 -3.88
CA LYS A 373 17.28 17.61 -4.11
C LYS A 373 16.99 18.53 -5.31
N ASN A 374 17.94 19.39 -5.70
CA ASN A 374 17.84 20.31 -6.85
C ASN A 374 16.61 21.23 -6.80
N ILE A 375 16.28 21.75 -5.62
CA ILE A 375 15.16 22.66 -5.39
C ILE A 375 15.67 23.91 -4.66
N SER A 376 15.37 25.10 -5.18
CA SER A 376 15.70 26.37 -4.53
C SER A 376 14.67 26.75 -3.46
N GLU A 377 15.06 27.61 -2.52
CA GLU A 377 14.14 28.16 -1.51
C GLU A 377 12.94 28.86 -2.17
N GLU A 378 13.19 29.65 -3.21
CA GLU A 378 12.14 30.41 -3.89
C GLU A 378 11.14 29.49 -4.60
N GLN A 379 11.58 28.34 -5.16
CA GLN A 379 10.66 27.34 -5.73
C GLN A 379 9.72 26.76 -4.66
N ILE A 380 10.21 26.51 -3.45
CA ILE A 380 9.38 26.01 -2.34
C ILE A 380 8.33 27.05 -1.96
N ILE A 381 8.76 28.29 -1.76
CA ILE A 381 7.90 29.41 -1.38
C ILE A 381 6.82 29.61 -2.45
N ASN A 382 7.23 29.71 -3.72
CA ASN A 382 6.31 29.97 -4.83
C ASN A 382 5.29 28.85 -5.00
N ALA A 383 5.69 27.58 -4.90
CA ALA A 383 4.76 26.46 -4.96
C ALA A 383 3.70 26.52 -3.84
N ALA A 384 4.14 26.80 -2.61
CA ALA A 384 3.23 26.93 -1.47
C ALA A 384 2.25 28.12 -1.61
N LEU A 385 2.74 29.27 -2.04
CA LEU A 385 1.92 30.46 -2.21
C LEU A 385 0.95 30.34 -3.39
N THR A 386 1.39 29.78 -4.51
CA THR A 386 0.52 29.49 -5.65
C THR A 386 -0.64 28.58 -5.26
N LEU A 387 -0.36 27.53 -4.48
CA LEU A 387 -1.42 26.67 -3.93
C LEU A 387 -2.39 27.46 -3.06
N TYR A 388 -1.87 28.29 -2.15
CA TYR A 388 -2.70 29.09 -1.26
C TYR A 388 -3.59 30.07 -2.00
N GLU A 389 -3.06 30.77 -3.00
CA GLU A 389 -3.82 31.69 -3.85
C GLU A 389 -4.96 31.02 -4.61
N ASN A 390 -4.77 29.73 -4.97
CA ASN A 390 -5.75 28.93 -5.69
C ASN A 390 -6.64 28.07 -4.77
N GLY A 391 -6.78 28.47 -3.50
CA GLY A 391 -7.79 27.97 -2.59
C GLY A 391 -7.38 26.78 -1.69
N TRP A 392 -6.08 26.39 -1.68
CA TRP A 392 -5.60 25.41 -0.71
C TRP A 392 -5.31 26.06 0.64
N SER A 393 -6.16 25.82 1.62
CA SER A 393 -5.98 26.37 2.97
C SER A 393 -5.00 25.55 3.83
N LYS A 394 -4.66 24.35 3.43
CA LYS A 394 -3.77 23.42 4.17
C LYS A 394 -2.75 22.78 3.25
N ILE A 395 -1.47 22.85 3.66
CA ILE A 395 -0.36 22.21 2.96
C ILE A 395 0.43 21.37 3.95
N LYS A 396 0.86 20.18 3.51
CA LYS A 396 1.80 19.33 4.24
C LYS A 396 3.19 19.46 3.65
N PHE A 397 4.19 19.65 4.52
CA PHE A 397 5.59 19.53 4.15
C PHE A 397 6.21 18.28 4.77
N TYR A 398 7.00 17.56 3.98
CA TYR A 398 7.87 16.50 4.48
C TYR A 398 9.31 16.96 4.49
N PHE A 399 9.97 16.74 5.65
CA PHE A 399 11.38 16.97 5.86
C PHE A 399 12.02 15.75 6.51
N ILE A 400 13.33 15.64 6.39
CA ILE A 400 14.16 14.61 7.02
C ILE A 400 15.05 15.33 8.04
N SER A 401 15.09 14.84 9.27
CA SER A 401 16.01 15.28 10.31
C SER A 401 17.10 14.25 10.54
N GLY A 402 18.28 14.69 10.91
CA GLY A 402 19.45 13.83 11.09
C GLY A 402 20.18 13.50 9.79
N LEU A 403 20.02 14.33 8.77
CA LEU A 403 20.76 14.19 7.50
C LEU A 403 22.28 14.29 7.73
N PRO A 404 23.10 13.62 6.90
CA PRO A 404 24.55 13.79 6.96
C PRO A 404 24.93 15.27 6.91
N THR A 405 25.81 15.70 7.81
CA THR A 405 26.28 17.09 8.01
C THR A 405 25.28 18.10 8.56
N GLU A 406 24.06 17.68 8.96
CA GLU A 406 23.05 18.57 9.55
C GLU A 406 23.55 19.26 10.83
N THR A 407 23.26 20.57 10.95
CA THR A 407 23.62 21.40 12.09
C THR A 407 22.42 22.20 12.61
N LEU A 408 22.56 22.91 13.72
CA LEU A 408 21.50 23.78 14.24
C LEU A 408 21.22 24.99 13.33
N GLU A 409 22.22 25.47 12.58
CA GLU A 409 22.05 26.52 11.59
C GLU A 409 21.10 26.09 10.47
N ASP A 410 21.11 24.81 10.08
CA ASP A 410 20.15 24.27 9.12
C ASP A 410 18.71 24.27 9.67
N MET A 411 18.55 24.11 10.99
CA MET A 411 17.24 24.23 11.66
C MET A 411 16.78 25.71 11.73
N ASP A 412 17.71 26.67 11.91
CA ASP A 412 17.40 28.10 11.82
C ASP A 412 16.90 28.47 10.42
N GLU A 413 17.61 28.05 9.35
CA GLU A 413 17.17 28.28 7.96
C GLU A 413 15.79 27.62 7.69
N MET A 414 15.53 26.42 8.25
CA MET A 414 14.23 25.77 8.13
C MET A 414 13.12 26.59 8.82
N ALA A 415 13.37 27.10 10.02
CA ALA A 415 12.42 27.95 10.72
C ALA A 415 12.15 29.25 9.95
N GLU A 416 13.20 29.85 9.37
CA GLU A 416 13.07 31.04 8.52
C GLU A 416 12.26 30.78 7.26
N LEU A 417 12.51 29.67 6.55
CA LEU A 417 11.74 29.26 5.37
C LEU A 417 10.23 29.16 5.70
N LEU A 418 9.88 28.49 6.79
CA LEU A 418 8.49 28.35 7.23
C LEU A 418 7.87 29.71 7.60
N ASN A 419 8.64 30.57 8.25
CA ASN A 419 8.20 31.92 8.61
C ASN A 419 8.02 32.81 7.35
N LYS A 420 8.95 32.76 6.39
CA LYS A 420 8.84 33.47 5.09
C LYS A 420 7.56 33.07 4.36
N ILE A 421 7.26 31.76 4.26
CA ILE A 421 6.04 31.26 3.62
C ILE A 421 4.79 31.82 4.32
N LYS A 422 4.74 31.75 5.65
CA LYS A 422 3.59 32.23 6.44
C LYS A 422 3.42 33.75 6.34
N TYR A 423 4.52 34.48 6.38
CA TYR A 423 4.50 35.93 6.23
C TYR A 423 3.97 36.36 4.86
N ARG A 424 4.54 35.81 3.77
CA ARG A 424 4.08 36.11 2.41
C ARG A 424 2.63 35.68 2.19
N ALA A 425 2.19 34.56 2.72
CA ALA A 425 0.78 34.14 2.67
C ALA A 425 -0.15 35.13 3.39
N LYS A 426 0.28 35.72 4.52
CA LYS A 426 -0.47 36.78 5.21
C LYS A 426 -0.61 38.06 4.36
N LEU A 427 0.43 38.43 3.61
CA LEU A 427 0.37 39.56 2.69
C LEU A 427 -0.63 39.29 1.56
N ILE A 428 -0.52 38.14 0.89
CA ILE A 428 -1.44 37.72 -0.17
C ILE A 428 -2.89 37.67 0.32
N LYS A 429 -3.11 37.19 1.55
CA LYS A 429 -4.46 37.17 2.14
C LYS A 429 -5.07 38.57 2.22
N ARG A 430 -4.26 39.57 2.57
CA ARG A 430 -4.73 40.97 2.65
C ARG A 430 -4.94 41.59 1.29
N GLU A 431 -3.99 41.39 0.38
CA GLU A 431 -4.03 41.95 -0.97
C GLU A 431 -5.17 41.39 -1.81
N LYS A 432 -5.43 40.08 -1.74
CA LYS A 432 -6.47 39.38 -2.50
C LYS A 432 -7.77 39.16 -1.69
N GLU A 433 -7.90 39.71 -0.50
CA GLU A 433 -9.03 39.58 0.40
C GLU A 433 -9.53 38.15 0.62
N LEU A 434 -8.59 37.17 0.70
CA LEU A 434 -8.92 35.77 0.84
C LEU A 434 -9.61 35.48 2.19
N LYS A 435 -10.76 34.81 2.15
CA LYS A 435 -11.57 34.48 3.34
C LYS A 435 -10.96 33.36 4.20
N HIS A 436 -10.22 32.44 3.58
CA HIS A 436 -9.63 31.29 4.29
C HIS A 436 -8.29 31.59 4.91
N GLY A 437 -7.94 30.85 5.96
CA GLY A 437 -6.63 30.87 6.59
C GLY A 437 -5.63 30.00 5.83
N PHE A 438 -4.37 30.03 6.24
CA PHE A 438 -3.32 29.18 5.70
C PHE A 438 -2.69 28.37 6.83
N GLU A 439 -2.79 27.06 6.78
CA GLU A 439 -2.23 26.13 7.75
C GLU A 439 -1.11 25.29 7.11
N ILE A 440 -0.03 25.12 7.84
CA ILE A 440 1.10 24.29 7.45
C ILE A 440 1.26 23.16 8.46
N THR A 441 1.34 21.92 7.98
CA THR A 441 1.75 20.77 8.78
C THR A 441 3.09 20.27 8.26
N CYS A 442 4.15 20.37 9.07
CA CYS A 442 5.44 19.76 8.80
C CYS A 442 5.49 18.38 9.44
N THR A 443 5.94 17.36 8.71
CA THR A 443 6.27 16.06 9.26
C THR A 443 7.75 15.80 9.05
N LEU A 444 8.47 15.53 10.14
CA LEU A 444 9.88 15.19 10.14
C LEU A 444 10.02 13.68 10.21
N SER A 445 10.58 13.06 9.18
CA SER A 445 11.10 11.70 9.25
C SER A 445 12.55 11.73 9.73
N ILE A 446 13.02 10.61 10.29
CA ILE A 446 14.41 10.50 10.73
C ILE A 446 15.21 9.84 9.61
N PHE A 447 16.40 10.37 9.34
CA PHE A 447 17.28 9.82 8.31
C PHE A 447 17.69 8.38 8.65
N VAL A 448 17.52 7.49 7.68
CA VAL A 448 17.99 6.11 7.72
C VAL A 448 18.93 5.89 6.53
N PRO A 449 20.20 5.59 6.76
CA PRO A 449 21.11 5.26 5.67
C PRO A 449 20.74 3.91 5.07
N LYS A 450 20.51 3.88 3.75
CA LYS A 450 20.05 2.68 3.04
C LYS A 450 21.11 2.14 2.07
N PRO A 451 21.18 0.82 1.85
CA PRO A 451 22.04 0.19 0.85
C PRO A 451 21.87 0.79 -0.55
N PHE A 452 22.91 0.76 -1.36
CA PHE A 452 22.96 1.27 -2.73
C PHE A 452 22.64 2.76 -2.89
N THR A 453 22.82 3.55 -1.83
CA THR A 453 22.75 5.02 -1.89
C THR A 453 24.13 5.62 -1.64
N PRO A 454 24.40 6.85 -2.12
CA PRO A 454 25.62 7.56 -1.73
C PRO A 454 25.83 7.67 -0.21
N PHE A 455 24.76 7.65 0.58
CA PHE A 455 24.82 7.73 2.03
C PHE A 455 24.88 6.39 2.76
N GLN A 456 25.07 5.28 2.05
CA GLN A 456 25.18 3.95 2.68
C GLN A 456 26.36 3.82 3.67
N TRP A 457 27.41 4.65 3.52
CA TRP A 457 28.58 4.68 4.41
C TRP A 457 28.36 5.57 5.64
N CYS A 458 27.35 6.47 5.60
CA CYS A 458 27.08 7.37 6.71
C CYS A 458 26.52 6.64 7.93
N PRO A 459 26.92 7.04 9.15
CA PRO A 459 26.20 6.67 10.35
C PRO A 459 24.85 7.37 10.40
N GLN A 460 23.85 6.76 11.07
CA GLN A 460 22.69 7.50 11.52
C GLN A 460 23.09 8.49 12.61
N MET A 461 22.49 9.69 12.61
CA MET A 461 22.73 10.65 13.67
C MET A 461 22.26 10.14 15.03
N ASP A 462 22.98 10.47 16.08
CA ASP A 462 22.60 10.18 17.46
C ASP A 462 21.18 10.66 17.76
N LEU A 463 20.35 9.81 18.40
CA LEU A 463 18.94 10.14 18.66
C LEU A 463 18.76 11.31 19.64
N ASP A 464 19.73 11.56 20.54
CA ASP A 464 19.67 12.70 21.43
C ASP A 464 19.94 13.99 20.66
N LYS A 465 20.88 13.99 19.70
CA LYS A 465 21.10 15.11 18.79
C LYS A 465 19.88 15.37 17.89
N VAL A 466 19.29 14.32 17.33
CA VAL A 466 18.04 14.45 16.57
C VAL A 466 16.94 15.06 17.44
N THR A 467 16.87 14.67 18.69
CA THR A 467 15.91 15.22 19.68
C THR A 467 16.17 16.71 19.94
N GLU A 468 17.43 17.08 20.12
CA GLU A 468 17.86 18.46 20.28
C GLU A 468 17.45 19.31 19.07
N HIS A 469 17.76 18.88 17.85
CA HIS A 469 17.40 19.57 16.61
C HIS A 469 15.88 19.76 16.46
N ILE A 470 15.09 18.74 16.75
CA ILE A 470 13.62 18.82 16.68
C ILE A 470 13.07 19.79 17.73
N HIS A 471 13.58 19.74 18.96
CA HIS A 471 13.15 20.65 20.03
C HIS A 471 13.54 22.09 19.70
N TYR A 472 14.78 22.30 19.23
CA TYR A 472 15.26 23.61 18.79
C TYR A 472 14.34 24.19 17.69
N LEU A 473 14.04 23.44 16.66
CA LEU A 473 13.12 23.88 15.61
C LEU A 473 11.72 24.23 16.15
N LYS A 474 11.18 23.44 17.06
CA LYS A 474 9.87 23.72 17.68
C LYS A 474 9.89 25.01 18.50
N GLU A 475 10.96 25.28 19.27
CA GLU A 475 11.11 26.52 20.00
C GLU A 475 11.24 27.73 19.08
N LYS A 476 12.03 27.63 18.01
CA LYS A 476 12.18 28.70 17.01
C LYS A 476 10.88 29.00 16.26
N THR A 477 10.00 28.05 16.11
CA THR A 477 8.77 28.19 15.31
C THR A 477 7.49 28.34 16.14
N LYS A 478 7.54 28.27 17.47
CA LYS A 478 6.36 28.32 18.35
C LYS A 478 5.49 29.57 18.16
N HIS A 479 6.08 30.67 17.71
CA HIS A 479 5.39 31.95 17.45
C HIS A 479 4.60 31.94 16.11
N ILE A 480 4.81 30.96 15.25
CA ILE A 480 4.20 30.90 13.91
C ILE A 480 2.80 30.30 14.01
N LYS A 481 1.76 31.14 14.00
CA LYS A 481 0.37 30.69 14.08
C LYS A 481 -0.03 29.85 12.87
N GLY A 482 -0.70 28.71 13.13
CA GLY A 482 -1.18 27.78 12.07
C GLY A 482 -0.05 26.95 11.45
N LEU A 483 1.08 26.77 12.16
CA LEU A 483 2.11 25.79 11.88
C LEU A 483 2.02 24.67 12.92
N LYS A 484 2.07 23.43 12.45
CA LYS A 484 2.15 22.22 13.28
C LYS A 484 3.37 21.40 12.85
N ILE A 485 4.19 20.97 13.81
CA ILE A 485 5.36 20.12 13.57
C ILE A 485 5.11 18.76 14.23
N ASN A 486 5.05 17.71 13.40
CA ASN A 486 5.00 16.31 13.80
C ASN A 486 6.36 15.67 13.48
N TYR A 487 6.68 14.54 14.13
CA TYR A 487 7.86 13.75 13.80
C TYR A 487 7.59 12.27 14.05
N HIS A 488 8.33 11.41 13.35
CA HIS A 488 8.23 9.96 13.50
C HIS A 488 8.93 9.49 14.77
N GLU A 489 8.54 8.31 15.28
CA GLU A 489 9.20 7.71 16.43
C GLU A 489 10.67 7.41 16.09
N LYS A 490 11.57 8.01 16.89
CA LYS A 490 13.01 7.98 16.61
C LYS A 490 13.61 6.60 16.79
N PHE A 491 13.20 5.88 17.82
CA PHE A 491 13.72 4.55 18.11
C PHE A 491 13.33 3.53 17.04
N VAL A 492 12.14 3.65 16.47
CA VAL A 492 11.70 2.84 15.31
C VAL A 492 12.63 3.07 14.12
N SER A 493 13.02 4.32 13.85
CA SER A 493 13.98 4.64 12.79
C SER A 493 15.39 4.09 13.06
N GLN A 494 15.78 3.96 14.33
CA GLN A 494 17.05 3.36 14.72
C GLN A 494 17.04 1.84 14.50
N ILE A 495 15.93 1.17 14.84
CA ILE A 495 15.74 -0.25 14.52
C ILE A 495 15.83 -0.47 13.01
N GLU A 496 15.13 0.35 12.24
CA GLU A 496 15.17 0.30 10.77
C GLU A 496 16.61 0.45 10.26
N ALA A 497 17.36 1.43 10.78
CA ALA A 497 18.77 1.64 10.40
C ALA A 497 19.65 0.45 10.78
N ALA A 498 19.46 -0.15 11.96
CA ALA A 498 20.21 -1.32 12.39
C ALA A 498 19.93 -2.53 11.49
N LEU A 499 18.67 -2.85 11.25
CA LEU A 499 18.28 -4.02 10.46
C LEU A 499 18.65 -3.88 8.98
N THR A 500 18.44 -2.68 8.38
CA THR A 500 18.75 -2.48 6.96
C THR A 500 20.26 -2.50 6.65
N ARG A 501 21.11 -2.26 7.67
CA ARG A 501 22.58 -2.21 7.54
C ARG A 501 23.30 -3.40 8.15
N GLY A 502 22.56 -4.27 8.83
CA GLY A 502 23.10 -5.42 9.53
C GLY A 502 23.52 -6.56 8.61
N ASP A 503 24.16 -7.54 9.19
CA ASP A 503 24.58 -8.77 8.54
C ASP A 503 23.84 -10.00 9.11
N ALA A 504 24.29 -11.21 8.76
CA ALA A 504 23.65 -12.45 9.18
C ALA A 504 23.64 -12.67 10.71
N SER A 505 24.51 -11.99 11.47
CA SER A 505 24.50 -12.10 12.95
C SER A 505 23.19 -11.62 13.56
N LEU A 506 22.45 -10.73 12.88
CA LEU A 506 21.12 -10.27 13.31
C LEU A 506 20.01 -11.33 13.21
N CYS A 507 20.23 -12.47 12.52
CA CYS A 507 19.26 -13.56 12.51
C CYS A 507 18.95 -14.03 13.94
N LYS A 508 19.96 -14.17 14.80
CA LYS A 508 19.75 -14.55 16.21
C LYS A 508 18.89 -13.53 16.98
N TYR A 509 19.07 -12.26 16.72
CA TYR A 509 18.30 -11.19 17.33
C TYR A 509 16.83 -11.23 16.88
N ILE A 510 16.59 -11.38 15.59
CA ILE A 510 15.24 -11.46 15.03
C ILE A 510 14.52 -12.71 15.58
N GLU A 511 15.22 -13.84 15.67
CA GLU A 511 14.67 -15.06 16.27
C GLU A 511 14.34 -14.89 17.76
N ALA A 512 15.19 -14.19 18.51
CA ALA A 512 14.94 -13.89 19.92
C ALA A 512 13.72 -12.97 20.11
N LEU A 513 13.55 -11.94 19.26
CA LEU A 513 12.37 -11.07 19.26
C LEU A 513 11.08 -11.89 19.01
N TYR A 514 11.11 -12.73 17.99
CA TYR A 514 9.99 -13.62 17.68
C TYR A 514 9.64 -14.52 18.86
N LYS A 515 10.63 -15.16 19.52
CA LYS A 515 10.45 -16.02 20.70
C LYS A 515 9.87 -15.26 21.91
N LYS A 516 10.14 -13.96 22.01
CA LYS A 516 9.54 -13.05 23.00
C LYS A 516 8.13 -12.56 22.62
N GLY A 517 7.61 -12.99 21.49
CA GLY A 517 6.25 -12.69 21.04
C GLY A 517 6.09 -11.39 20.25
N CYS A 518 7.17 -10.79 19.74
CA CYS A 518 7.10 -9.67 18.82
C CYS A 518 6.32 -10.06 17.55
N TYR A 519 5.28 -9.29 17.26
CA TYR A 519 4.36 -9.56 16.17
C TYR A 519 3.61 -8.27 15.77
N LEU A 520 3.58 -7.93 14.48
CA LEU A 520 3.00 -6.69 13.97
C LEU A 520 3.63 -5.42 14.54
N ASP A 521 4.90 -5.45 14.89
CA ASP A 521 5.63 -4.35 15.53
C ASP A 521 5.77 -3.08 14.65
N ALA A 522 5.43 -3.16 13.37
CA ALA A 522 5.26 -1.97 12.52
C ALA A 522 4.11 -1.05 13.00
N TRP A 523 3.23 -1.54 13.88
CA TRP A 523 2.09 -0.82 14.43
C TRP A 523 2.37 -0.42 15.88
N GLY A 524 2.28 0.88 16.17
CA GLY A 524 2.60 1.42 17.50
C GLY A 524 1.78 0.83 18.65
N GLU A 525 0.61 0.26 18.38
CA GLU A 525 -0.23 -0.42 19.36
C GLU A 525 0.30 -1.79 19.80
N TYR A 526 1.18 -2.42 18.99
CA TYR A 526 1.79 -3.72 19.30
C TYR A 526 3.29 -3.60 19.58
N PHE A 527 3.90 -2.46 19.27
CA PHE A 527 5.33 -2.23 19.40
C PHE A 527 5.73 -1.95 20.87
N ASP A 528 6.66 -2.75 21.38
CA ASP A 528 7.28 -2.52 22.70
C ASP A 528 8.78 -2.22 22.55
N LYS A 529 9.12 -0.95 22.71
CA LYS A 529 10.49 -0.44 22.65
C LYS A 529 11.45 -1.18 23.59
N ASN A 530 10.99 -1.56 24.81
CA ASN A 530 11.86 -2.15 25.81
C ASN A 530 12.24 -3.58 25.39
N VAL A 531 11.29 -4.35 24.88
CA VAL A 531 11.54 -5.72 24.38
C VAL A 531 12.62 -5.70 23.30
N TRP A 532 12.53 -4.77 22.34
CA TRP A 532 13.53 -4.65 21.28
C TRP A 532 14.91 -4.25 21.82
N ALA A 533 15.00 -3.25 22.72
CA ALA A 533 16.24 -2.79 23.28
C ALA A 533 16.93 -3.85 24.19
N GLU A 534 16.16 -4.51 25.06
CA GLU A 534 16.66 -5.52 25.98
C GLU A 534 17.12 -6.77 25.22
N THR A 535 16.38 -7.19 24.19
CA THR A 535 16.75 -8.34 23.38
C THR A 535 18.07 -8.10 22.64
N ALA A 536 18.34 -6.90 22.14
CA ALA A 536 19.63 -6.56 21.54
C ALA A 536 20.77 -6.73 22.54
N LYS A 537 20.61 -6.23 23.78
CA LYS A 537 21.61 -6.40 24.86
C LYS A 537 21.85 -7.87 25.22
N GLU A 538 20.78 -8.69 25.29
CA GLU A 538 20.90 -10.12 25.52
C GLU A 538 21.66 -10.84 24.39
N CYS A 539 21.54 -10.35 23.17
CA CYS A 539 22.30 -10.84 22.02
C CYS A 539 23.75 -10.28 21.98
N GLY A 540 24.13 -9.42 22.94
CA GLY A 540 25.51 -8.94 23.09
C GLY A 540 25.86 -7.69 22.30
N PHE A 541 24.84 -6.91 21.83
CA PHE A 541 25.06 -5.66 21.10
C PHE A 541 24.00 -4.60 21.47
N THR A 542 24.16 -3.40 20.94
CA THR A 542 23.15 -2.34 20.95
C THR A 542 22.71 -2.02 19.52
N LEU A 543 21.50 -1.50 19.34
CA LEU A 543 21.03 -1.08 18.00
C LEU A 543 21.92 0.02 17.41
N GLU A 544 22.55 0.84 18.26
CA GLU A 544 23.54 1.85 17.90
C GLU A 544 24.74 1.27 17.19
N ASP A 545 25.22 0.08 17.58
CA ASP A 545 26.40 -0.55 17.00
C ASP A 545 26.26 -0.77 15.49
N TYR A 546 25.05 -1.02 15.01
CA TYR A 546 24.72 -1.14 13.59
C TYR A 546 24.25 0.19 12.98
N ALA A 547 23.33 0.88 13.63
CA ALA A 547 22.73 2.09 13.08
C ALA A 547 23.75 3.23 12.93
N ARG A 548 24.68 3.36 13.89
CA ARG A 548 25.67 4.43 13.93
C ARG A 548 27.05 4.01 13.42
N LYS A 549 27.23 2.78 12.97
CA LYS A 549 28.48 2.33 12.34
C LYS A 549 28.79 3.21 11.13
N SER A 550 29.95 3.81 11.09
CA SER A 550 30.51 4.42 9.88
C SER A 550 31.28 3.33 9.14
N PHE A 551 31.01 3.21 7.85
CA PHE A 551 31.79 2.32 7.00
C PHE A 551 32.85 3.10 6.25
N ASP A 552 34.04 2.49 6.06
CA ASP A 552 35.05 3.03 5.16
C ASP A 552 34.60 2.90 3.71
N LEU A 553 34.98 3.84 2.85
CA LEU A 553 34.53 3.84 1.46
C LEU A 553 34.96 2.58 0.70
N ASP A 554 36.11 2.02 1.05
CA ASP A 554 36.68 0.83 0.42
C ASP A 554 36.27 -0.47 1.13
N GLU A 555 35.60 -0.39 2.29
CA GLU A 555 35.10 -1.54 3.04
C GLU A 555 34.10 -2.33 2.17
N VAL A 556 34.12 -3.66 2.25
CA VAL A 556 33.13 -4.54 1.65
C VAL A 556 31.86 -4.47 2.50
N LEU A 557 30.74 -4.10 1.90
CA LEU A 557 29.47 -3.94 2.60
C LEU A 557 28.63 -5.23 2.55
N PRO A 558 27.76 -5.48 3.53
CA PRO A 558 26.94 -6.69 3.60
C PRO A 558 26.10 -6.99 2.35
N TRP A 559 25.84 -6.01 1.52
CA TRP A 559 25.03 -6.12 0.29
C TRP A 559 25.84 -6.02 -1.00
N ASP A 560 27.18 -5.92 -0.96
CA ASP A 560 28.03 -5.71 -2.16
C ASP A 560 28.01 -6.90 -3.14
N PHE A 561 27.53 -8.06 -2.72
CA PHE A 561 27.34 -9.21 -3.61
C PHE A 561 26.12 -9.08 -4.54
N ILE A 562 25.26 -8.06 -4.34
CA ILE A 562 24.10 -7.79 -5.19
C ILE A 562 24.49 -6.78 -6.26
N ASN A 563 24.47 -7.23 -7.52
CA ASN A 563 24.71 -6.35 -8.67
C ASN A 563 23.41 -5.62 -9.06
N THR A 564 23.27 -4.37 -8.62
CA THR A 564 22.20 -3.47 -9.06
C THR A 564 22.50 -2.73 -10.36
N GLY A 565 23.71 -2.92 -10.91
CA GLY A 565 24.26 -2.15 -12.05
C GLY A 565 24.93 -0.84 -11.66
N LEU A 566 24.73 -0.36 -10.44
CA LEU A 566 25.43 0.84 -9.94
C LEU A 566 26.90 0.55 -9.69
N LYS A 567 27.78 1.42 -10.15
CA LYS A 567 29.21 1.36 -9.86
C LYS A 567 29.48 1.89 -8.46
N LYS A 568 30.25 1.13 -7.64
CA LYS A 568 30.64 1.55 -6.30
C LYS A 568 31.41 2.87 -6.31
N GLU A 569 32.32 3.05 -7.28
CA GLU A 569 33.09 4.28 -7.46
C GLU A 569 32.18 5.49 -7.77
N TRP A 570 31.09 5.28 -8.49
CA TRP A 570 30.13 6.37 -8.73
C TRP A 570 29.42 6.79 -7.45
N LEU A 571 28.99 5.85 -6.62
CA LEU A 571 28.39 6.11 -5.31
C LEU A 571 29.39 6.83 -4.37
N GLN A 572 30.65 6.38 -4.34
CA GLN A 572 31.73 7.01 -3.56
C GLN A 572 31.99 8.46 -4.01
N ASN A 573 31.98 8.73 -5.32
CA ASN A 573 32.13 10.07 -5.85
C ASN A 573 30.96 10.97 -5.48
N GLU A 574 29.72 10.49 -5.58
CA GLU A 574 28.52 11.22 -5.14
C GLU A 574 28.54 11.50 -3.64
N TYR A 575 29.05 10.56 -2.82
CA TYR A 575 29.27 10.79 -1.38
C TYR A 575 30.28 11.91 -1.16
N LYS A 576 31.47 11.85 -1.80
CA LYS A 576 32.50 12.87 -1.69
C LYS A 576 32.01 14.25 -2.13
N GLU A 577 31.25 14.32 -3.21
CA GLU A 577 30.61 15.55 -3.67
C GLU A 577 29.55 16.09 -2.70
N ALA A 578 28.78 15.22 -2.03
CA ALA A 578 27.83 15.64 -1.00
C ALA A 578 28.52 16.42 0.12
N MET A 579 29.68 15.95 0.58
CA MET A 579 30.42 16.55 1.72
C MET A 579 31.04 17.91 1.39
N LYS A 580 31.09 18.31 0.11
CA LYS A 580 31.65 19.62 -0.34
C LYS A 580 30.58 20.68 -0.58
N GLN A 581 29.29 20.36 -0.42
CA GLN A 581 28.21 21.26 -0.80
C GLN A 581 28.11 22.47 0.12
N GLY A 582 27.99 23.66 -0.48
CA GLY A 582 27.81 24.94 0.19
C GLY A 582 26.36 25.42 0.19
N CYS A 583 26.17 26.66 0.67
CA CYS A 583 24.86 27.28 0.85
C CYS A 583 24.22 27.84 -0.43
N GLU A 584 25.00 28.10 -1.48
CA GLU A 584 24.47 28.61 -2.74
C GLU A 584 23.72 27.51 -3.50
N PHE A 585 22.59 27.86 -4.11
CA PHE A 585 21.84 26.91 -4.94
C PHE A 585 22.71 26.42 -6.11
N ASN A 586 22.84 25.12 -6.20
CA ASN A 586 23.63 24.44 -7.24
C ASN A 586 22.79 23.35 -7.91
N LEU A 587 22.49 23.57 -9.20
CA LEU A 587 21.77 22.57 -10.01
C LEU A 587 22.72 21.46 -10.44
N GLN A 588 22.64 20.31 -9.75
CA GLN A 588 23.50 19.17 -10.00
C GLN A 588 22.93 18.27 -11.13
N PRO A 589 23.78 17.62 -11.93
CA PRO A 589 23.34 16.78 -13.05
C PRO A 589 22.55 15.56 -12.56
N THR A 590 21.50 15.21 -13.30
CA THR A 590 20.60 14.08 -12.99
C THR A 590 20.37 13.23 -14.23
N CYS A 591 20.00 11.96 -14.08
CA CYS A 591 19.70 11.04 -15.18
C CYS A 591 18.43 11.45 -15.97
N GLU A 592 17.64 12.40 -15.46
CA GLU A 592 16.51 12.97 -16.22
C GLU A 592 16.99 13.70 -17.46
N ASN A 593 18.01 14.54 -17.31
CA ASN A 593 18.46 15.45 -18.33
C ASN A 593 19.72 14.97 -19.08
N LYS A 594 20.65 14.30 -18.37
CA LYS A 594 21.94 13.88 -18.92
C LYS A 594 22.40 12.59 -18.27
N CYS A 595 23.07 11.71 -19.04
CA CYS A 595 23.68 10.52 -18.47
C CYS A 595 24.75 10.91 -17.43
N VAL A 596 24.56 10.40 -16.18
CA VAL A 596 25.47 10.65 -15.05
C VAL A 596 26.52 9.55 -14.88
N GLN A 597 26.63 8.65 -15.84
CA GLN A 597 27.63 7.55 -15.87
C GLN A 597 27.60 6.63 -14.62
N CYS A 598 26.42 6.45 -14.02
CA CYS A 598 26.25 5.62 -12.81
C CYS A 598 26.58 4.12 -13.02
N GLY A 599 26.68 3.66 -14.28
CA GLY A 599 27.02 2.28 -14.62
C GLY A 599 25.83 1.37 -14.92
N VAL A 600 24.61 1.69 -14.49
CA VAL A 600 23.44 0.82 -14.57
C VAL A 600 23.14 0.32 -15.98
N CYS A 601 23.08 1.22 -16.96
CA CYS A 601 22.72 0.86 -18.32
C CYS A 601 23.71 -0.13 -18.97
N PRO A 602 25.04 0.12 -18.96
CA PRO A 602 25.99 -0.84 -19.54
C PRO A 602 26.12 -2.12 -18.72
N SER A 603 26.11 -2.05 -17.37
CA SER A 603 26.23 -3.23 -16.52
C SER A 603 25.10 -4.23 -16.72
N LEU A 604 23.86 -3.74 -16.78
CA LEU A 604 22.66 -4.56 -16.95
C LEU A 604 22.25 -4.74 -18.42
N LYS A 605 23.10 -4.31 -19.38
CA LYS A 605 22.83 -4.39 -20.83
C LYS A 605 21.46 -3.84 -21.21
N THR A 606 21.11 -2.67 -20.70
CA THR A 606 19.81 -2.02 -20.85
C THR A 606 19.99 -0.53 -21.15
N HIS A 607 18.89 0.19 -21.29
CA HIS A 607 18.89 1.64 -21.51
C HIS A 607 17.66 2.29 -20.87
N LYS A 608 17.70 3.60 -20.76
CA LYS A 608 16.57 4.43 -20.36
C LYS A 608 15.48 4.37 -21.43
N VAL A 609 14.25 4.06 -21.04
CA VAL A 609 13.08 4.01 -21.94
C VAL A 609 12.14 5.15 -21.59
N MET A 610 11.93 6.08 -22.52
CA MET A 610 11.01 7.20 -22.39
C MET A 610 9.80 6.99 -23.30
N ALA A 611 8.62 7.40 -22.83
CA ALA A 611 7.41 7.37 -23.64
C ALA A 611 7.54 8.31 -24.84
N LYS A 612 7.01 7.89 -25.99
CA LYS A 612 6.92 8.78 -27.16
C LYS A 612 5.99 9.94 -26.85
N PRO A 613 6.21 11.13 -27.44
CA PRO A 613 5.29 12.24 -27.32
C PRO A 613 3.86 11.84 -27.74
N TYR A 614 2.90 12.13 -26.86
CA TYR A 614 1.48 11.87 -27.08
C TYR A 614 0.73 13.19 -27.18
N LYS A 615 -0.23 13.27 -28.07
CA LYS A 615 -1.12 14.41 -28.23
C LYS A 615 -2.55 13.99 -27.92
N ALA A 616 -3.12 14.59 -26.89
CA ALA A 616 -4.51 14.34 -26.52
C ALA A 616 -5.48 14.78 -27.62
N SER A 617 -6.67 14.17 -27.64
CA SER A 617 -7.73 14.47 -28.59
C SER A 617 -8.18 15.95 -28.52
N GLU A 618 -8.82 16.45 -29.57
CA GLU A 618 -9.33 17.83 -29.60
C GLU A 618 -10.35 18.10 -28.49
N GLU A 619 -11.16 17.11 -28.10
CA GLU A 619 -12.09 17.21 -26.98
C GLU A 619 -11.33 17.33 -25.65
N ALA A 620 -10.29 16.51 -25.45
CA ALA A 620 -9.44 16.55 -24.27
C ALA A 620 -8.69 17.88 -24.12
N GLN A 621 -8.22 18.46 -25.23
CA GLN A 621 -7.53 19.76 -25.20
C GLN A 621 -8.42 20.94 -24.77
N LYS A 622 -9.74 20.82 -24.93
CA LYS A 622 -10.72 21.82 -24.48
C LYS A 622 -11.02 21.74 -22.97
N ILE A 623 -10.53 20.69 -22.31
CA ILE A 623 -10.66 20.57 -20.85
C ILE A 623 -9.69 21.54 -20.20
N VAL A 624 -10.16 22.76 -19.98
CA VAL A 624 -9.54 23.75 -19.11
C VAL A 624 -10.07 23.50 -17.69
N SER A 625 -9.25 23.76 -16.68
CA SER A 625 -9.63 23.55 -15.26
C SER A 625 -11.06 24.06 -14.99
N ILE A 626 -11.89 23.18 -14.41
CA ILE A 626 -13.30 23.49 -14.12
C ILE A 626 -13.35 24.41 -12.89
N GLU A 627 -12.81 25.62 -12.95
CA GLU A 627 -13.04 26.64 -11.91
C GLU A 627 -14.34 27.44 -12.09
N GLU A 628 -14.94 27.44 -13.27
CA GLU A 628 -16.05 28.37 -13.54
C GLU A 628 -17.42 27.97 -12.98
N HIS A 629 -17.64 26.74 -12.44
CA HIS A 629 -19.00 26.29 -12.14
C HIS A 629 -19.22 25.53 -10.84
N ARG A 630 -18.40 25.71 -9.82
CA ARG A 630 -18.69 25.16 -8.48
C ARG A 630 -19.23 26.24 -7.53
N ASP A 631 -20.43 26.74 -7.82
CA ASP A 631 -21.25 27.39 -6.81
C ASP A 631 -21.83 26.29 -5.90
N PRO A 632 -21.37 26.15 -4.64
CA PRO A 632 -21.92 25.17 -3.71
C PRO A 632 -23.38 25.47 -3.34
N THR A 633 -23.89 26.64 -3.68
CA THR A 633 -25.31 27.05 -3.42
C THR A 633 -26.23 26.67 -4.57
N ARG A 634 -25.71 26.31 -5.73
CA ARG A 634 -26.52 25.84 -6.85
C ARG A 634 -26.69 24.32 -6.81
N ALA A 635 -27.78 23.91 -6.20
CA ALA A 635 -28.36 22.57 -6.32
C ALA A 635 -28.86 22.32 -7.77
N ASN A 636 -27.97 22.25 -8.74
CA ASN A 636 -28.34 22.04 -10.12
C ASN A 636 -28.09 20.60 -10.56
N VAL A 637 -28.98 19.71 -10.14
CA VAL A 637 -29.53 18.74 -11.10
C VAL A 637 -30.30 19.65 -12.11
N ASP A 638 -29.91 19.62 -13.39
CA ASP A 638 -30.72 20.29 -14.41
C ASP A 638 -32.18 19.79 -14.22
N PRO A 639 -33.14 20.66 -13.85
CA PRO A 639 -34.49 20.21 -13.57
C PRO A 639 -35.16 19.62 -14.82
N ASN A 640 -34.55 19.82 -16.00
CA ASN A 640 -35.03 19.28 -17.27
C ASN A 640 -34.54 17.85 -17.54
N ILE A 641 -33.54 17.34 -16.81
CA ILE A 641 -33.10 15.96 -16.98
C ILE A 641 -33.90 15.06 -16.02
N PRO A 642 -34.73 14.14 -16.55
CA PRO A 642 -35.52 13.27 -15.72
C PRO A 642 -34.59 12.32 -14.89
N VAL A 643 -34.96 12.17 -13.64
CA VAL A 643 -34.30 11.25 -12.69
C VAL A 643 -35.28 10.15 -12.30
N TYR A 644 -34.85 8.93 -12.39
CA TYR A 644 -35.67 7.76 -12.07
C TYR A 644 -35.16 7.11 -10.79
N ARG A 645 -36.07 6.82 -9.85
CA ARG A 645 -35.73 6.17 -8.58
C ARG A 645 -36.28 4.75 -8.59
N TYR A 646 -35.40 3.80 -8.24
CA TYR A 646 -35.77 2.39 -8.15
C TYR A 646 -35.50 1.90 -6.74
N ARG A 647 -36.48 1.17 -6.17
CA ARG A 647 -36.35 0.44 -4.90
C ARG A 647 -36.06 -1.01 -5.20
N LEU A 648 -34.92 -1.49 -4.74
CA LEU A 648 -34.38 -2.83 -4.93
C LEU A 648 -34.62 -3.63 -3.65
N LYS A 649 -34.98 -4.91 -3.79
CA LYS A 649 -34.95 -5.91 -2.73
C LYS A 649 -33.80 -6.87 -3.00
N ILE A 650 -32.77 -6.89 -2.13
CA ILE A 650 -31.51 -7.58 -2.34
C ILE A 650 -31.28 -8.60 -1.24
N THR A 651 -30.90 -9.85 -1.57
CA THR A 651 -30.43 -10.82 -0.58
C THR A 651 -29.01 -10.49 -0.08
N LYS A 652 -28.68 -10.85 1.17
CA LYS A 652 -27.32 -10.79 1.73
C LYS A 652 -27.05 -12.08 2.49
N LYS A 653 -26.42 -13.06 1.84
CA LYS A 653 -26.24 -14.44 2.32
C LYS A 653 -24.81 -14.93 2.24
N GLY A 654 -24.54 -16.12 2.76
CA GLY A 654 -23.24 -16.80 2.64
C GLY A 654 -22.11 -16.00 3.30
N LEU A 655 -21.03 -15.74 2.53
CA LEU A 655 -19.88 -14.98 3.02
C LEU A 655 -20.21 -13.51 3.36
N LEU A 656 -21.25 -12.94 2.73
CA LEU A 656 -21.63 -11.55 2.98
C LEU A 656 -22.12 -11.30 4.40
N ARG A 657 -22.47 -12.32 5.19
CA ARG A 657 -22.76 -12.16 6.61
C ARG A 657 -21.59 -11.64 7.45
N TYR A 658 -20.35 -11.82 6.95
CA TYR A 658 -19.12 -11.33 7.58
C TYR A 658 -18.83 -9.85 7.27
N PHE A 659 -19.71 -9.17 6.52
CA PHE A 659 -19.55 -7.76 6.14
C PHE A 659 -20.41 -6.89 7.07
N SER A 660 -19.79 -5.80 7.54
CA SER A 660 -20.54 -4.75 8.20
C SER A 660 -21.48 -4.04 7.21
N HIS A 661 -22.39 -3.24 7.71
CA HIS A 661 -23.28 -2.43 6.87
C HIS A 661 -22.49 -1.47 5.96
N LEU A 662 -21.43 -0.84 6.48
CA LEU A 662 -20.59 0.09 5.69
C LEU A 662 -19.75 -0.64 4.63
N ASP A 663 -19.24 -1.84 4.92
CA ASP A 663 -18.54 -2.65 3.93
C ASP A 663 -19.49 -3.06 2.80
N TRP A 664 -20.72 -3.46 3.15
CA TRP A 664 -21.75 -3.79 2.17
C TRP A 664 -22.12 -2.58 1.30
N GLN A 665 -22.30 -1.41 1.89
CA GLN A 665 -22.54 -0.15 1.15
C GLN A 665 -21.40 0.16 0.17
N SER A 666 -20.16 0.09 0.63
CA SER A 666 -18.97 0.30 -0.21
C SER A 666 -18.90 -0.71 -1.38
N THR A 667 -19.18 -1.98 -1.07
CA THR A 667 -19.25 -3.05 -2.08
C THR A 667 -20.32 -2.78 -3.11
N PHE A 668 -21.52 -2.39 -2.69
CA PHE A 668 -22.65 -2.12 -3.57
C PHE A 668 -22.40 -0.88 -4.47
N HIS A 669 -21.73 0.15 -3.97
CA HIS A 669 -21.28 1.27 -4.79
C HIS A 669 -20.35 0.82 -5.94
N LYS A 670 -19.40 -0.08 -5.65
CA LYS A 670 -18.51 -0.67 -6.68
C LYS A 670 -19.30 -1.52 -7.69
N VAL A 671 -20.33 -2.24 -7.25
CA VAL A 671 -21.25 -2.97 -8.13
C VAL A 671 -21.96 -2.04 -9.08
N LEU A 672 -22.53 -0.93 -8.58
CA LEU A 672 -23.23 0.06 -9.40
C LEU A 672 -22.28 0.74 -10.39
N ALA A 673 -21.07 1.11 -9.98
CA ALA A 673 -20.06 1.68 -10.87
C ALA A 673 -19.70 0.70 -12.02
N ARG A 674 -19.62 -0.61 -11.74
CA ARG A 674 -19.35 -1.67 -12.73
C ARG A 674 -20.55 -2.00 -13.62
N SER A 675 -21.76 -1.59 -13.23
CA SER A 675 -22.98 -1.88 -13.99
C SER A 675 -23.11 -1.05 -15.27
N GLY A 676 -22.42 0.09 -15.33
CA GLY A 676 -22.52 1.03 -16.45
C GLY A 676 -23.78 1.92 -16.41
N LEU A 677 -24.59 1.84 -15.37
CA LEU A 677 -25.77 2.71 -15.20
C LEU A 677 -25.33 4.18 -14.98
N ASN A 678 -26.06 5.12 -15.55
CA ASN A 678 -25.84 6.54 -15.38
C ASN A 678 -26.36 7.03 -14.01
N MET A 679 -25.54 6.84 -12.98
CA MET A 679 -25.90 7.17 -11.60
C MET A 679 -26.07 8.68 -11.38
N VAL A 680 -27.02 9.06 -10.54
CA VAL A 680 -27.13 10.43 -10.03
C VAL A 680 -26.16 10.64 -8.87
N PHE A 681 -25.45 11.77 -8.84
CA PHE A 681 -24.49 12.10 -7.78
C PHE A 681 -24.98 13.29 -6.93
N SER A 682 -24.51 13.34 -5.69
CA SER A 682 -24.68 14.51 -4.83
C SER A 682 -23.87 15.70 -5.37
N LEU A 683 -24.28 16.92 -4.99
CA LEU A 683 -23.76 18.18 -5.55
C LEU A 683 -22.64 18.80 -4.69
N GLY A 684 -22.10 18.09 -3.71
CA GLY A 684 -21.04 18.60 -2.83
C GLY A 684 -19.64 18.58 -3.46
N PHE A 685 -18.65 19.04 -2.69
CA PHE A 685 -17.22 18.98 -3.06
C PHE A 685 -16.71 17.56 -3.28
N ASN A 686 -17.36 16.58 -2.66
CA ASN A 686 -17.08 15.15 -2.83
C ASN A 686 -18.36 14.48 -3.34
N PRO A 687 -18.59 14.45 -4.66
CA PRO A 687 -19.78 13.83 -5.23
C PRO A 687 -19.85 12.34 -4.85
N THR A 688 -20.98 11.90 -4.31
CA THR A 688 -21.28 10.51 -4.00
C THR A 688 -22.52 10.05 -4.76
N MET A 689 -22.57 8.79 -5.19
CA MET A 689 -23.76 8.21 -5.83
C MET A 689 -24.95 8.33 -4.89
N LYS A 690 -26.12 8.70 -5.43
CA LYS A 690 -27.36 8.74 -4.67
C LYS A 690 -27.90 7.31 -4.50
N VAL A 691 -27.48 6.68 -3.42
CA VAL A 691 -27.88 5.37 -2.96
C VAL A 691 -28.34 5.51 -1.50
N SER A 692 -29.52 5.02 -1.19
CA SER A 692 -30.04 5.00 0.18
C SER A 692 -30.26 3.55 0.60
N MET A 693 -29.54 3.11 1.61
CA MET A 693 -29.70 1.78 2.21
C MET A 693 -30.82 1.84 3.28
N GLY A 694 -31.52 0.73 3.45
CA GLY A 694 -32.48 0.54 4.53
C GLY A 694 -31.82 0.43 5.91
N VAL A 695 -32.47 -0.20 6.85
CA VAL A 695 -31.98 -0.39 8.21
C VAL A 695 -30.70 -1.22 8.19
N ALA A 696 -29.70 -0.82 8.98
CA ALA A 696 -28.41 -1.50 9.04
C ALA A 696 -28.53 -2.93 9.58
N LEU A 697 -28.20 -3.93 8.74
CA LEU A 697 -28.15 -5.32 9.17
C LEU A 697 -26.90 -5.56 10.04
N PRO A 698 -27.03 -6.18 11.22
CA PRO A 698 -25.89 -6.50 12.07
C PRO A 698 -24.86 -7.40 11.38
N LEU A 699 -23.59 -7.30 11.84
CA LEU A 699 -22.55 -8.25 11.45
C LEU A 699 -22.99 -9.68 11.78
N PHE A 700 -22.62 -10.64 10.95
CA PHE A 700 -23.02 -12.06 11.00
C PHE A 700 -24.49 -12.37 10.62
N ALA A 701 -25.35 -11.36 10.50
CA ALA A 701 -26.72 -11.56 10.06
C ALA A 701 -26.79 -11.72 8.53
N GLN A 702 -27.71 -12.57 8.09
CA GLN A 702 -28.10 -12.76 6.68
C GLN A 702 -29.47 -12.17 6.44
N SER A 703 -29.79 -11.80 5.21
CA SER A 703 -31.10 -11.27 4.84
C SER A 703 -31.61 -11.84 3.53
N GLU A 704 -32.92 -12.08 3.47
CA GLU A 704 -33.64 -12.44 2.25
C GLU A 704 -34.10 -11.22 1.44
N GLY A 705 -33.94 -10.01 1.99
CA GLY A 705 -34.46 -8.84 1.29
C GLY A 705 -34.14 -7.50 1.91
N GLU A 706 -32.89 -7.09 1.87
CA GLU A 706 -32.48 -5.72 2.18
C GLU A 706 -33.06 -4.76 1.15
N LEU A 707 -33.60 -3.63 1.63
CA LEU A 707 -34.15 -2.59 0.76
C LEU A 707 -33.09 -1.53 0.47
N VAL A 708 -32.94 -1.20 -0.82
CA VAL A 708 -31.99 -0.20 -1.30
C VAL A 708 -32.64 0.65 -2.37
N ASP A 709 -32.58 1.97 -2.23
CA ASP A 709 -33.00 2.89 -3.29
C ASP A 709 -31.79 3.43 -4.07
N ILE A 710 -31.92 3.45 -5.39
CA ILE A 710 -30.95 4.06 -6.30
C ILE A 710 -31.61 5.12 -7.17
N GLU A 711 -30.89 6.20 -7.48
CA GLU A 711 -31.32 7.22 -8.46
C GLU A 711 -30.42 7.17 -9.70
N ILE A 712 -31.02 7.02 -10.88
CA ILE A 712 -30.32 6.98 -12.17
C ILE A 712 -30.98 7.91 -13.19
N TYR A 713 -30.25 8.28 -14.22
CA TYR A 713 -30.78 9.04 -15.36
C TYR A 713 -31.39 8.15 -16.45
N ASP A 714 -31.10 6.85 -16.45
CA ASP A 714 -31.60 5.90 -17.44
C ASP A 714 -33.08 5.57 -17.17
N ASN A 715 -33.93 5.66 -18.20
CA ASN A 715 -35.33 5.25 -18.12
C ASN A 715 -35.46 3.77 -18.48
N LEU A 716 -35.36 2.90 -17.50
CA LEU A 716 -35.35 1.45 -17.65
C LEU A 716 -36.60 0.82 -17.04
N THR A 717 -36.94 -0.37 -17.48
CA THR A 717 -37.91 -1.24 -16.80
C THR A 717 -37.29 -1.88 -15.57
N GLU A 718 -38.10 -2.34 -14.61
CA GLU A 718 -37.62 -3.03 -13.42
C GLU A 718 -36.78 -4.27 -13.77
N LYS A 719 -37.15 -4.99 -14.83
CA LYS A 719 -36.44 -6.16 -15.31
C LYS A 719 -35.07 -5.81 -15.86
N GLU A 720 -34.97 -4.74 -16.66
CA GLU A 720 -33.65 -4.28 -17.20
C GLU A 720 -32.72 -3.89 -16.09
N VAL A 721 -33.19 -3.16 -15.06
CA VAL A 721 -32.37 -2.82 -13.88
C VAL A 721 -31.85 -4.08 -13.19
N MET A 722 -32.69 -5.08 -13.01
CA MET A 722 -32.32 -6.37 -12.42
C MET A 722 -31.29 -7.12 -13.27
N ASP A 723 -31.52 -7.20 -14.59
CA ASP A 723 -30.63 -7.91 -15.51
C ASP A 723 -29.25 -7.25 -15.65
N ILE A 724 -29.16 -5.93 -15.51
CA ILE A 724 -27.90 -5.18 -15.55
C ILE A 724 -27.09 -5.36 -14.26
N ILE A 725 -27.73 -5.30 -13.10
CA ILE A 725 -27.00 -5.28 -11.81
C ILE A 725 -26.66 -6.69 -11.33
N ASN A 726 -27.55 -7.66 -11.45
CA ASN A 726 -27.35 -9.02 -10.89
C ASN A 726 -26.03 -9.70 -11.34
N PRO A 727 -25.56 -9.61 -12.61
CA PRO A 727 -24.29 -10.21 -13.02
C PRO A 727 -23.05 -9.56 -12.39
N LYS A 728 -23.20 -8.41 -11.73
CA LYS A 728 -22.12 -7.68 -11.10
C LYS A 728 -22.07 -7.85 -9.57
N LEU A 729 -23.11 -8.47 -8.99
CA LEU A 729 -23.17 -8.74 -7.55
C LEU A 729 -22.21 -9.86 -7.15
N PRO A 730 -21.66 -9.81 -5.92
CA PRO A 730 -20.88 -10.91 -5.36
C PRO A 730 -21.78 -12.11 -5.03
N ASP A 731 -21.14 -13.28 -4.88
CA ASP A 731 -21.84 -14.50 -4.43
C ASP A 731 -22.55 -14.24 -3.09
N GLY A 732 -23.81 -14.71 -3.02
CA GLY A 732 -24.66 -14.49 -1.83
C GLY A 732 -25.53 -13.23 -1.90
N ALA A 733 -25.30 -12.33 -2.86
CA ALA A 733 -26.19 -11.21 -3.14
C ALA A 733 -26.96 -11.44 -4.44
N LYS A 734 -28.27 -11.14 -4.42
CA LYS A 734 -29.12 -11.17 -5.61
C LYS A 734 -30.25 -10.17 -5.43
N ILE A 735 -30.50 -9.34 -6.45
CA ILE A 735 -31.73 -8.56 -6.53
C ILE A 735 -32.88 -9.53 -6.86
N VAL A 736 -33.85 -9.62 -5.98
CA VAL A 736 -35.02 -10.52 -6.11
C VAL A 736 -36.28 -9.78 -6.52
N ASP A 737 -36.33 -8.47 -6.30
CA ASP A 737 -37.45 -7.62 -6.74
C ASP A 737 -36.97 -6.20 -6.98
N VAL A 738 -37.57 -5.49 -7.94
CA VAL A 738 -37.34 -4.10 -8.27
C VAL A 738 -38.67 -3.40 -8.46
N LYS A 739 -38.81 -2.20 -7.88
CA LYS A 739 -39.97 -1.33 -8.13
C LYS A 739 -39.51 0.07 -8.47
N ARG A 740 -40.01 0.60 -9.56
CA ARG A 740 -39.88 2.03 -9.84
C ARG A 740 -40.81 2.79 -8.89
N VAL A 741 -40.24 3.79 -8.19
CA VAL A 741 -40.96 4.58 -7.21
C VAL A 741 -40.87 6.07 -7.58
N GLU A 742 -41.84 6.86 -7.11
CA GLU A 742 -41.77 8.32 -7.30
C GLU A 742 -40.54 8.87 -6.59
N ARG A 743 -39.90 9.89 -7.17
CA ARG A 743 -38.67 10.47 -6.66
C ARG A 743 -38.75 10.91 -5.20
N TYR A 744 -39.87 11.44 -4.77
CA TYR A 744 -40.13 11.94 -3.42
C TYR A 744 -40.88 10.97 -2.51
N THR A 745 -40.92 9.69 -2.87
CA THR A 745 -41.46 8.63 -2.02
C THR A 745 -40.72 8.57 -0.66
N THR A 746 -41.41 8.11 0.37
CA THR A 746 -40.88 7.89 1.72
C THR A 746 -39.52 7.19 1.66
N ALA A 747 -38.55 7.71 2.42
CA ALA A 747 -37.20 7.15 2.49
C ALA A 747 -37.21 5.68 2.89
N VAL A 748 -36.28 4.90 2.36
CA VAL A 748 -36.29 3.43 2.47
C VAL A 748 -36.13 2.95 3.91
N ASP A 749 -35.44 3.68 4.77
CA ASP A 749 -35.25 3.39 6.19
C ASP A 749 -36.56 3.61 7.00
N ILE A 750 -37.43 4.51 6.56
CA ILE A 750 -38.75 4.78 7.18
C ILE A 750 -39.82 3.84 6.58
N ALA A 751 -39.66 3.41 5.34
CA ALA A 751 -40.65 2.57 4.64
C ALA A 751 -40.73 1.15 5.23
N ALA A 752 -39.66 0.63 5.83
CA ALA A 752 -39.61 -0.65 6.51
C ALA A 752 -40.20 -0.52 7.92
N GLN A 753 -41.43 -1.01 8.14
CA GLN A 753 -42.14 -0.87 9.41
C GLN A 753 -41.99 -2.09 10.33
N TRP A 754 -41.62 -3.25 9.80
CA TRP A 754 -41.41 -4.50 10.57
C TRP A 754 -40.39 -5.39 9.87
N ALA A 755 -39.78 -6.31 10.64
CA ALA A 755 -38.86 -7.30 10.15
C ALA A 755 -39.13 -8.63 10.83
N GLU A 756 -39.01 -9.73 10.06
CA GLU A 756 -39.08 -11.09 10.56
C GLU A 756 -37.69 -11.66 10.71
N TYR A 757 -37.36 -12.25 11.85
CA TYR A 757 -36.08 -12.86 12.15
C TYR A 757 -36.20 -14.37 12.27
N CYS A 758 -35.34 -15.10 11.57
CA CYS A 758 -35.12 -16.53 11.78
C CYS A 758 -33.79 -16.70 12.56
N ILE A 759 -33.88 -17.20 13.79
CA ILE A 759 -32.74 -17.41 14.67
C ILE A 759 -32.37 -18.89 14.63
N THR A 760 -31.15 -19.19 14.21
CA THR A 760 -30.57 -20.54 14.25
C THR A 760 -29.54 -20.61 15.35
N PRO A 761 -29.77 -21.34 16.43
CA PRO A 761 -28.80 -21.50 17.50
C PRO A 761 -27.56 -22.24 17.01
N TYR A 762 -26.39 -21.86 17.49
CA TYR A 762 -25.12 -22.50 17.22
C TYR A 762 -24.62 -23.24 18.44
N CYS A 763 -24.30 -24.51 18.26
CA CYS A 763 -23.73 -25.37 19.28
C CYS A 763 -22.35 -25.87 18.82
N LYS A 764 -21.35 -25.87 19.70
CA LYS A 764 -20.06 -26.51 19.44
C LYS A 764 -20.25 -28.00 19.24
N SER A 765 -19.49 -28.62 18.35
CA SER A 765 -19.64 -30.03 17.97
C SER A 765 -19.57 -31.04 19.11
N ASN A 766 -19.10 -30.64 20.30
CA ASN A 766 -18.94 -31.49 21.50
C ASN A 766 -19.85 -31.12 22.66
N GLU A 767 -20.80 -30.18 22.47
CA GLU A 767 -21.74 -29.79 23.52
C GLU A 767 -23.13 -30.33 23.22
N ASN A 768 -23.78 -30.95 24.19
CA ASN A 768 -25.20 -31.32 24.10
C ASN A 768 -26.03 -30.03 24.15
N TYR A 769 -26.73 -29.76 23.07
CA TYR A 769 -27.60 -28.59 22.97
C TYR A 769 -29.01 -28.92 23.41
N ASP A 770 -29.54 -28.25 24.46
CA ASP A 770 -30.90 -28.36 24.88
C ASP A 770 -31.82 -27.36 24.15
N PHE A 771 -32.51 -27.86 23.12
CA PHE A 771 -33.43 -27.05 22.33
C PHE A 771 -34.65 -26.55 23.13
N GLU A 772 -35.08 -27.30 24.14
CA GLU A 772 -36.22 -26.89 25.00
C GLU A 772 -35.82 -25.76 26.00
N GLU A 773 -34.59 -25.76 26.48
CA GLU A 773 -34.05 -24.63 27.24
C GLU A 773 -33.95 -23.36 26.38
N PHE A 774 -33.47 -23.49 25.16
CA PHE A 774 -33.44 -22.36 24.21
C PHE A 774 -34.84 -21.80 23.93
N LYS A 775 -35.85 -22.64 23.73
CA LYS A 775 -37.24 -22.17 23.58
C LYS A 775 -37.71 -21.37 24.78
N LYS A 776 -37.44 -21.83 26.02
CA LYS A 776 -37.78 -21.12 27.24
C LYS A 776 -37.09 -19.77 27.34
N ASP A 777 -35.82 -19.69 26.92
CA ASP A 777 -35.08 -18.43 26.84
C ASP A 777 -35.68 -17.45 25.83
N VAL A 778 -36.07 -17.93 24.65
CA VAL A 778 -36.77 -17.13 23.66
C VAL A 778 -38.12 -16.63 24.17
N GLU A 779 -38.92 -17.50 24.80
CA GLU A 779 -40.18 -17.10 25.41
C GLU A 779 -39.99 -16.07 26.52
N ARG A 780 -38.97 -16.22 27.35
CA ARG A 780 -38.61 -15.26 28.40
C ARG A 780 -38.28 -13.89 27.80
N VAL A 781 -37.51 -13.85 26.72
CA VAL A 781 -37.17 -12.61 26.04
C VAL A 781 -38.41 -11.96 25.41
N LEU A 782 -39.28 -12.75 24.74
CA LEU A 782 -40.48 -12.25 24.07
C LEU A 782 -41.56 -11.75 25.07
N THR A 783 -41.57 -12.30 26.29
CA THR A 783 -42.52 -11.93 27.32
C THR A 783 -41.97 -10.89 28.30
N SER A 784 -40.71 -10.50 28.18
CA SER A 784 -40.08 -9.52 29.02
C SER A 784 -40.64 -8.12 28.74
N PRO A 785 -41.03 -7.35 29.79
CA PRO A 785 -41.54 -6.00 29.59
C PRO A 785 -40.47 -5.00 29.19
N GLU A 786 -39.23 -5.34 29.43
CA GLU A 786 -38.06 -4.56 29.03
C GLU A 786 -36.82 -5.45 28.86
N ILE A 787 -35.97 -5.11 27.89
CA ILE A 787 -34.64 -5.74 27.70
C ILE A 787 -33.60 -4.66 27.79
N LEU A 788 -32.79 -4.67 28.86
CA LEU A 788 -31.75 -3.70 29.10
C LEU A 788 -30.42 -4.18 28.54
N ILE A 789 -29.80 -3.39 27.67
CA ILE A 789 -28.45 -3.62 27.16
C ILE A 789 -27.53 -2.53 27.65
N SER A 790 -26.44 -2.93 28.33
CA SER A 790 -25.35 -2.04 28.71
C SER A 790 -24.21 -2.11 27.71
N LYS A 791 -23.83 -0.95 27.16
CA LYS A 791 -22.74 -0.82 26.17
C LYS A 791 -21.76 0.26 26.61
N LYS A 792 -20.48 -0.08 26.61
CA LYS A 792 -19.40 0.90 26.83
C LYS A 792 -19.10 1.65 25.55
N ASN A 793 -19.09 2.98 25.62
CA ASN A 793 -18.67 3.81 24.48
C ASN A 793 -17.12 3.81 24.34
N LYS A 794 -16.61 4.43 23.26
CA LYS A 794 -15.16 4.56 23.02
C LYS A 794 -14.37 5.27 24.13
N LYS A 795 -15.04 5.92 25.09
CA LYS A 795 -14.45 6.59 26.25
C LYS A 795 -14.57 5.76 27.54
N GLY A 796 -15.01 4.48 27.44
CA GLY A 796 -15.17 3.58 28.57
C GLY A 796 -16.43 3.85 29.42
N VAL A 797 -17.27 4.81 29.05
CA VAL A 797 -18.51 5.14 29.75
C VAL A 797 -19.58 4.12 29.36
N GLU A 798 -20.13 3.44 30.37
CA GLU A 798 -21.21 2.50 30.20
C GLU A 798 -22.55 3.23 30.07
N LYS A 799 -23.31 2.88 29.03
CA LYS A 799 -24.66 3.40 28.79
C LYS A 799 -25.63 2.20 28.71
N THR A 800 -26.60 2.20 29.54
CA THR A 800 -27.69 1.22 29.48
C THR A 800 -28.88 1.79 28.70
N SER A 801 -29.43 1.01 27.79
CA SER A 801 -30.61 1.37 27.00
C SER A 801 -31.56 0.19 26.93
N CYS A 802 -32.86 0.45 26.96
CA CYS A 802 -33.86 -0.55 26.66
C CYS A 802 -33.99 -0.73 25.15
N ILE A 803 -34.10 -1.97 24.67
CA ILE A 803 -34.20 -2.32 23.26
C ILE A 803 -35.59 -2.78 22.83
N LEU A 804 -36.56 -2.79 23.75
CA LEU A 804 -38.01 -2.97 23.43
C LEU A 804 -38.63 -1.62 23.19
#